data_e5212d4f98a5ec7120a177290bc2055c
#
_entry.id   e5212d4f98a5ec7120a177290bc2055c
#
_cell.length_a   1.000
_cell.length_b   1.000
_cell.length_c   1.000
_cell.angle_alpha   90.00
_cell.angle_beta   90.00
_cell.angle_gamma   90.00
#
_symmetry.space_group_name_H-M   'P 1'
#
loop_
_entity.id
_entity.type
_entity.pdbx_description
1 polymer ?
#
loop_
_entity_poly.entity_id
_entity_poly.type
_entity_poly.pdbx_seq_one_letter_code
_entity_poly.pdbx_strand_id
1 'polypeptide(L)'
;IEASRYDLLFTLYNEYNRLTDEIEDFDRFVFWGDMLINDFNDVDKYMVDAHELFANVKHLKEINSDYLTDEQKQIINEYWGENLPLGSSERFWTHVTNDGEPHKNRDDFMKLWQVLAPLYDNFRTNLAKRRLCYSGMQYREAADNLKRLTRDDIPYSRVVIVGFNVLSIAEVKIFERLRNLGIADFYWDMNFPEFIRENNSAVHFIKKYIKKFPSRYDLNQEPVTTLPKVEIIGVPSNVGQVKLIGRMLEKMAVDGTVSNPSNAIDTAVVLPSEELFIELLHSLPPVYTSVNITMGYPLKLTPMAALLRNIVSMHLRAKKIRGEWCFFHEDIKDVISHSLLTAIAGKTCEAIKEYLNTNRLFTVSAKDLRELFPELSTIFYPVDDLKEAGKVFDYTLTLIQFIDDALQLTSDDKERHALEHGFLTRYRQSVEQLARVAAKYDITMKENTFFHLIERTVSGESVNFIGEPLNGLQIMGVLETRALDFDNIIIPSMNERIFPRKHYTRSFIPDLLRRCYGMATIEFQECIYAYYFYRMISRASNVTLLYDARTAGARSSEMSRYLYQLLYLYPDGNVRHRNAFFDIPATGRNKPLEIKKSPDIMRRINRYLALSDEKRYLSPSSINCYINCPLQFYLQYVCDLYIDDDVVDYMDESTLGTIVHRVAELSYKRCRGDKPEIKITSELLDSLMNEKVELERLITRSINESYNKLPNNSPNPDSEYVNDTPLFGQALVIGRTIVHFMKKLFELEKQWTPFYFVEGEKKYRCTYKLNDKITVNLTSTIDRIDRIVDNNEERVRIVDYKTGSDNTDVKEFTNLFEKTGSDKRAKAVLQLFIYSNVYAMDNNYHGPLQPMLYCFRQFSINGIQPVKIAKEPLTDYRIYNEEFKKRLSAKLSDLFNPEVPFTPNPHSDTCKYCKFKLICGQAVEN
;
A
#
# COMPACT_ATOMS: atom_id res chain seq x y z
N ILE A 1 -38.84 -9.03 -15.66
CA ILE A 1 -37.60 -9.58 -15.08
C ILE A 1 -36.69 -8.42 -14.68
N GLU A 2 -36.12 -8.46 -13.50
CA GLU A 2 -35.18 -7.47 -13.06
C GLU A 2 -33.90 -7.58 -13.90
N ALA A 3 -33.47 -6.46 -14.47
CA ALA A 3 -32.28 -6.40 -15.31
C ALA A 3 -31.02 -6.39 -14.45
N SER A 4 -29.92 -6.99 -14.94
CA SER A 4 -28.64 -6.84 -14.30
C SER A 4 -28.19 -5.38 -14.35
N ARG A 5 -27.36 -4.97 -13.39
CA ARG A 5 -26.80 -3.61 -13.34
C ARG A 5 -26.12 -3.21 -14.67
N TYR A 6 -25.44 -4.13 -15.32
CA TYR A 6 -24.76 -3.88 -16.58
C TYR A 6 -25.71 -3.84 -17.78
N ASP A 7 -26.79 -4.64 -17.80
CA ASP A 7 -27.86 -4.48 -18.78
C ASP A 7 -28.47 -3.07 -18.70
N LEU A 8 -28.69 -2.57 -17.48
CA LEU A 8 -29.17 -1.20 -17.24
C LEU A 8 -28.16 -0.17 -17.76
N LEU A 9 -26.89 -0.29 -17.36
CA LEU A 9 -25.84 0.67 -17.70
C LEU A 9 -25.59 0.74 -19.22
N PHE A 10 -25.47 -0.40 -19.88
CA PHE A 10 -25.26 -0.45 -21.33
C PHE A 10 -26.51 0.01 -22.11
N THR A 11 -27.71 -0.32 -21.63
CA THR A 11 -28.93 0.19 -22.24
C THR A 11 -29.02 1.71 -22.10
N LEU A 12 -28.70 2.25 -20.92
CA LEU A 12 -28.70 3.70 -20.67
C LEU A 12 -27.67 4.42 -21.55
N TYR A 13 -26.46 3.87 -21.68
CA TYR A 13 -25.41 4.41 -22.56
C TYR A 13 -25.86 4.50 -24.01
N ASN A 14 -26.46 3.44 -24.55
CA ASN A 14 -26.94 3.43 -25.91
C ASN A 14 -28.09 4.43 -26.14
N GLU A 15 -29.02 4.59 -25.17
CA GLU A 15 -30.08 5.58 -25.26
C GLU A 15 -29.53 7.02 -25.13
N TYR A 16 -28.51 7.25 -24.30
CA TYR A 16 -27.83 8.53 -24.17
C TYR A 16 -27.17 8.96 -25.47
N ASN A 17 -26.37 8.08 -26.09
CA ASN A 17 -25.70 8.39 -27.35
C ASN A 17 -26.67 8.54 -28.54
N ARG A 18 -27.91 8.05 -28.43
CA ARG A 18 -28.96 8.34 -29.46
C ARG A 18 -29.57 9.73 -29.32
N LEU A 19 -29.49 10.31 -28.14
CA LEU A 19 -30.08 11.62 -27.84
C LEU A 19 -29.08 12.76 -27.92
N THR A 20 -27.79 12.45 -28.00
CA THR A 20 -26.71 13.44 -28.06
C THR A 20 -26.06 13.43 -29.44
N ASP A 21 -25.67 14.60 -29.94
CA ASP A 21 -25.00 14.74 -31.22
C ASP A 21 -23.55 14.23 -31.21
N GLU A 22 -22.91 14.21 -30.04
CA GLU A 22 -21.56 13.71 -29.83
C GLU A 22 -21.64 12.37 -29.10
N ILE A 23 -20.98 11.34 -29.64
CA ILE A 23 -20.85 10.04 -28.98
C ILE A 23 -19.87 10.20 -27.83
N GLU A 24 -20.34 9.97 -26.62
CA GLU A 24 -19.46 9.93 -25.44
C GLU A 24 -18.79 8.55 -25.31
N ASP A 25 -17.48 8.55 -24.96
CA ASP A 25 -16.77 7.31 -24.66
C ASP A 25 -17.39 6.61 -23.46
N PHE A 26 -17.58 5.30 -23.57
CA PHE A 26 -18.10 4.49 -22.46
C PHE A 26 -17.21 4.58 -21.22
N ASP A 27 -15.90 4.75 -21.40
CA ASP A 27 -14.91 4.91 -20.33
C ASP A 27 -15.24 6.10 -19.40
N ARG A 28 -15.88 7.14 -19.92
CA ARG A 28 -16.36 8.29 -19.12
C ARG A 28 -17.76 8.06 -18.60
N PHE A 29 -18.65 7.53 -19.46
CA PHE A 29 -20.04 7.31 -19.13
C PHE A 29 -20.24 6.40 -17.91
N VAL A 30 -19.44 5.35 -17.76
CA VAL A 30 -19.60 4.33 -16.73
C VAL A 30 -19.61 4.89 -15.29
N PHE A 31 -18.93 6.00 -15.05
CA PHE A 31 -18.83 6.61 -13.72
C PHE A 31 -20.12 7.33 -13.30
N TRP A 32 -20.78 8.02 -14.21
CA TRP A 32 -21.98 8.78 -13.90
C TRP A 32 -23.28 8.11 -14.33
N GLY A 33 -23.21 7.15 -15.26
CA GLY A 33 -24.37 6.37 -15.68
C GLY A 33 -25.06 5.64 -14.54
N ASP A 34 -24.31 5.08 -13.59
CA ASP A 34 -24.87 4.45 -12.40
C ASP A 34 -25.60 5.45 -11.48
N MET A 35 -25.13 6.69 -11.38
CA MET A 35 -25.82 7.72 -10.62
C MET A 35 -27.18 8.00 -11.21
N LEU A 36 -27.28 8.10 -12.54
CA LEU A 36 -28.55 8.28 -13.21
C LEU A 36 -29.49 7.10 -13.02
N ILE A 37 -29.00 5.88 -13.10
CA ILE A 37 -29.83 4.68 -12.83
C ILE A 37 -30.42 4.75 -11.42
N ASN A 38 -29.64 5.15 -10.43
CA ASN A 38 -30.10 5.31 -9.06
C ASN A 38 -31.14 6.44 -8.95
N ASP A 39 -30.90 7.57 -9.62
CA ASP A 39 -31.85 8.68 -9.61
C ASP A 39 -33.16 8.30 -10.29
N PHE A 40 -33.12 7.63 -11.44
CA PHE A 40 -34.32 7.12 -12.11
C PHE A 40 -35.07 6.08 -11.25
N ASN A 41 -34.32 5.22 -10.56
CA ASN A 41 -34.88 4.28 -9.62
C ASN A 41 -35.61 4.98 -8.46
N ASP A 42 -35.05 6.04 -7.92
CA ASP A 42 -35.65 6.84 -6.86
C ASP A 42 -36.86 7.60 -7.37
N VAL A 43 -36.78 8.22 -8.56
CA VAL A 43 -37.91 8.92 -9.20
C VAL A 43 -39.13 7.99 -9.29
N ASP A 44 -38.94 6.75 -9.73
CA ASP A 44 -39.99 5.78 -9.85
C ASP A 44 -40.48 5.26 -8.48
N LYS A 45 -39.59 4.94 -7.56
CA LYS A 45 -39.90 4.43 -6.23
C LYS A 45 -40.68 5.43 -5.39
N TYR A 46 -40.40 6.73 -5.58
CA TYR A 46 -41.12 7.82 -4.92
C TYR A 46 -42.26 8.40 -5.76
N MET A 47 -42.61 7.78 -6.88
CA MET A 47 -43.76 8.16 -7.74
C MET A 47 -43.72 9.63 -8.19
N VAL A 48 -42.49 10.19 -8.39
CA VAL A 48 -42.31 11.58 -8.79
C VAL A 48 -42.56 11.76 -10.28
N ASP A 49 -43.14 12.90 -10.68
CA ASP A 49 -43.21 13.28 -12.08
C ASP A 49 -41.80 13.65 -12.58
N ALA A 50 -41.23 12.81 -13.47
CA ALA A 50 -39.89 12.99 -13.96
C ALA A 50 -39.72 14.26 -14.81
N HIS A 51 -40.76 14.62 -15.60
CA HIS A 51 -40.68 15.81 -16.45
C HIS A 51 -40.67 17.09 -15.62
N GLU A 52 -41.57 17.16 -14.61
CA GLU A 52 -41.60 18.29 -13.70
C GLU A 52 -40.31 18.41 -12.89
N LEU A 53 -39.80 17.29 -12.35
CA LEU A 53 -38.59 17.27 -11.58
C LEU A 53 -37.39 17.73 -12.38
N PHE A 54 -37.16 17.17 -13.59
CA PHE A 54 -35.98 17.51 -14.39
C PHE A 54 -36.07 18.92 -14.98
N ALA A 55 -37.24 19.45 -15.26
CA ALA A 55 -37.42 20.86 -15.61
C ALA A 55 -37.03 21.77 -14.43
N ASN A 56 -37.45 21.46 -13.21
CA ASN A 56 -37.09 22.23 -12.01
C ASN A 56 -35.60 22.15 -11.67
N VAL A 57 -34.94 21.01 -11.89
CA VAL A 57 -33.48 20.87 -11.73
C VAL A 57 -32.74 21.82 -12.70
N LYS A 58 -33.18 21.92 -13.95
CA LYS A 58 -32.63 22.85 -14.92
C LYS A 58 -32.71 24.31 -14.45
N HIS A 59 -33.87 24.75 -14.01
CA HIS A 59 -34.08 26.12 -13.55
C HIS A 59 -33.33 26.47 -12.26
N LEU A 60 -33.21 25.55 -11.32
CA LEU A 60 -32.44 25.75 -10.09
C LEU A 60 -30.95 26.01 -10.34
N LYS A 61 -30.36 25.37 -11.33
CA LYS A 61 -28.95 25.56 -11.69
C LYS A 61 -28.67 26.81 -12.51
N GLU A 62 -29.66 27.32 -13.19
CA GLU A 62 -29.58 28.63 -13.85
C GLU A 62 -29.51 29.78 -12.80
N ILE A 63 -29.98 29.55 -11.57
CA ILE A 63 -30.17 30.59 -10.57
C ILE A 63 -28.99 30.68 -9.58
N ASN A 64 -28.39 29.59 -9.13
CA ASN A 64 -27.26 29.68 -8.18
C ASN A 64 -26.49 28.37 -7.93
N SER A 65 -25.15 28.45 -7.87
CA SER A 65 -24.25 27.35 -7.51
C SER A 65 -24.21 27.04 -5.98
N ASP A 66 -24.88 27.83 -5.15
CA ASP A 66 -24.84 27.73 -3.68
C ASP A 66 -25.75 26.65 -3.09
N TYR A 67 -26.53 25.95 -3.91
CA TYR A 67 -27.47 24.91 -3.47
C TYR A 67 -26.91 23.49 -3.44
N LEU A 68 -25.64 23.28 -3.85
CA LEU A 68 -24.98 22.00 -3.75
C LEU A 68 -24.31 21.87 -2.38
N THR A 69 -24.50 20.72 -1.72
CA THR A 69 -23.75 20.45 -0.49
C THR A 69 -22.26 20.29 -0.81
N ASP A 70 -21.39 20.48 0.21
CA ASP A 70 -19.95 20.32 0.02
C ASP A 70 -19.59 18.91 -0.43
N GLU A 71 -20.37 17.90 -0.01
CA GLU A 71 -20.21 16.52 -0.45
C GLU A 71 -20.61 16.32 -1.93
N GLN A 72 -21.68 16.96 -2.38
CA GLN A 72 -22.06 16.93 -3.80
C GLN A 72 -21.03 17.64 -4.67
N LYS A 73 -20.45 18.75 -4.17
CA LYS A 73 -19.32 19.43 -4.82
C LYS A 73 -18.09 18.51 -4.89
N GLN A 74 -17.81 17.76 -3.82
CA GLN A 74 -16.69 16.82 -3.75
C GLN A 74 -16.85 15.67 -4.76
N ILE A 75 -18.03 15.07 -4.86
CA ILE A 75 -18.33 13.99 -5.81
C ILE A 75 -18.19 14.47 -7.25
N ILE A 76 -18.68 15.68 -7.53
CA ILE A 76 -18.52 16.30 -8.85
C ILE A 76 -17.03 16.59 -9.14
N ASN A 77 -16.27 17.03 -8.13
CA ASN A 77 -14.84 17.25 -8.26
C ASN A 77 -14.03 15.96 -8.43
N GLU A 78 -14.37 14.88 -7.70
CA GLU A 78 -13.74 13.57 -7.88
C GLU A 78 -13.96 13.03 -9.29
N TYR A 79 -15.13 13.26 -9.84
CA TYR A 79 -15.46 12.80 -11.21
C TYR A 79 -14.79 13.63 -12.31
N TRP A 80 -14.81 14.95 -12.17
CA TRP A 80 -14.28 15.88 -13.18
C TRP A 80 -12.83 16.30 -12.92
N GLY A 81 -12.32 16.03 -11.70
CA GLY A 81 -11.01 16.48 -11.22
C GLY A 81 -9.82 15.61 -11.61
N GLU A 82 -10.00 14.38 -12.05
CA GLU A 82 -8.88 13.51 -12.48
C GLU A 82 -8.15 13.99 -13.76
N ASN A 83 -8.71 14.96 -14.46
CA ASN A 83 -8.09 15.59 -15.61
C ASN A 83 -7.58 17.03 -15.36
N LEU A 84 -7.62 17.51 -14.11
CA LEU A 84 -7.11 18.83 -13.73
C LEU A 84 -5.92 18.69 -12.77
N PRO A 85 -4.85 19.51 -12.91
CA PRO A 85 -3.72 19.45 -11.98
C PRO A 85 -4.17 19.75 -10.57
N LEU A 86 -3.75 18.89 -9.61
CA LEU A 86 -3.99 18.93 -8.19
C LEU A 86 -3.95 20.36 -7.61
N GLY A 87 -5.09 20.79 -7.08
CA GLY A 87 -5.14 21.99 -6.28
C GLY A 87 -6.46 22.77 -6.33
N SER A 88 -7.33 22.47 -5.37
CA SER A 88 -8.50 23.23 -4.88
C SER A 88 -9.85 23.04 -5.58
N SER A 89 -10.80 22.51 -4.82
CA SER A 89 -12.24 22.50 -5.09
C SER A 89 -12.82 23.91 -5.36
N GLU A 90 -12.22 24.94 -4.80
CA GLU A 90 -12.59 26.34 -5.03
C GLU A 90 -12.31 26.79 -6.47
N ARG A 91 -11.30 26.26 -7.14
CA ARG A 91 -10.97 26.63 -8.53
C ARG A 91 -11.97 26.09 -9.54
N PHE A 92 -12.58 24.94 -9.29
CA PHE A 92 -13.61 24.42 -10.20
C PHE A 92 -14.82 25.37 -10.29
N TRP A 93 -15.30 25.86 -9.14
CA TRP A 93 -16.46 26.75 -9.09
C TRP A 93 -16.13 28.19 -9.46
N THR A 94 -14.95 28.72 -9.11
CA THR A 94 -14.48 30.03 -9.58
C THR A 94 -14.25 30.06 -11.08
N HIS A 95 -13.79 28.96 -11.68
CA HIS A 95 -13.67 28.89 -13.16
C HIS A 95 -15.01 28.74 -13.87
N VAL A 96 -16.01 28.14 -13.22
CA VAL A 96 -17.39 28.06 -13.75
C VAL A 96 -18.16 29.38 -13.62
N THR A 97 -17.77 30.25 -12.68
CA THR A 97 -18.54 31.46 -12.37
C THR A 97 -17.89 32.79 -12.74
N ASN A 98 -16.56 32.86 -13.01
CA ASN A 98 -15.86 34.17 -13.08
C ASN A 98 -15.23 34.56 -14.40
N ASP A 99 -15.07 33.67 -15.39
CA ASP A 99 -14.48 34.07 -16.65
C ASP A 99 -15.39 33.70 -17.80
N GLY A 100 -15.81 34.72 -18.58
CA GLY A 100 -16.77 34.67 -19.67
C GLY A 100 -16.40 33.79 -20.88
N GLU A 101 -15.55 32.80 -20.74
CA GLU A 101 -15.30 31.74 -21.70
C GLU A 101 -16.05 30.45 -21.34
N PRO A 102 -16.82 29.84 -22.21
CA PRO A 102 -17.51 28.59 -21.96
C PRO A 102 -16.52 27.46 -21.85
N HIS A 103 -16.30 26.93 -20.63
CA HIS A 103 -15.49 25.74 -20.42
C HIS A 103 -16.24 24.50 -20.94
N LYS A 104 -15.58 23.67 -21.71
CA LYS A 104 -16.10 22.45 -22.33
C LYS A 104 -16.87 21.57 -21.33
N ASN A 105 -16.41 21.47 -20.11
CA ASN A 105 -17.04 20.69 -19.03
C ASN A 105 -18.40 21.25 -18.57
N ARG A 106 -18.60 22.57 -18.62
CA ARG A 106 -19.89 23.20 -18.29
C ARG A 106 -20.93 22.89 -19.35
N ASP A 107 -20.52 22.97 -20.61
CA ASP A 107 -21.42 22.70 -21.72
C ASP A 107 -21.82 21.23 -21.77
N ASP A 108 -20.91 20.31 -21.52
CA ASP A 108 -21.20 18.88 -21.44
C ASP A 108 -22.15 18.57 -20.27
N PHE A 109 -21.98 19.22 -19.14
CA PHE A 109 -22.88 19.09 -18.01
C PHE A 109 -24.29 19.68 -18.29
N MET A 110 -24.36 20.83 -18.93
CA MET A 110 -25.65 21.42 -19.34
C MET A 110 -26.35 20.61 -20.42
N LYS A 111 -25.61 20.01 -21.36
CA LYS A 111 -26.14 19.07 -22.35
C LYS A 111 -26.83 17.87 -21.69
N LEU A 112 -26.20 17.26 -20.68
CA LEU A 112 -26.81 16.16 -19.93
C LEU A 112 -28.19 16.53 -19.36
N TRP A 113 -28.33 17.71 -18.76
CA TRP A 113 -29.59 18.14 -18.16
C TRP A 113 -30.72 18.35 -19.18
N GLN A 114 -30.37 18.75 -20.41
CA GLN A 114 -31.35 18.91 -21.45
C GLN A 114 -31.95 17.59 -21.95
N VAL A 115 -31.19 16.50 -21.82
CA VAL A 115 -31.60 15.17 -22.31
C VAL A 115 -32.17 14.27 -21.22
N LEU A 116 -32.12 14.67 -19.93
CA LEU A 116 -32.51 13.77 -18.82
C LEU A 116 -33.98 13.26 -18.93
N ALA A 117 -34.95 14.13 -19.20
CA ALA A 117 -36.34 13.70 -19.31
C ALA A 117 -36.56 12.75 -20.52
N PRO A 118 -36.15 13.09 -21.75
CA PRO A 118 -36.24 12.14 -22.84
C PRO A 118 -35.40 10.88 -22.66
N LEU A 119 -34.26 10.96 -21.98
CA LEU A 119 -33.42 9.79 -21.64
C LEU A 119 -34.16 8.84 -20.70
N TYR A 120 -34.80 9.38 -19.65
CA TYR A 120 -35.62 8.60 -18.72
C TYR A 120 -36.75 7.85 -19.45
N ASP A 121 -37.49 8.54 -20.33
CA ASP A 121 -38.59 7.93 -21.07
C ASP A 121 -38.12 6.85 -22.06
N ASN A 122 -37.06 7.14 -22.83
CA ASN A 122 -36.52 6.19 -23.78
C ASN A 122 -35.95 4.97 -23.09
N PHE A 123 -35.21 5.17 -21.99
CA PHE A 123 -34.63 4.10 -21.18
C PHE A 123 -35.72 3.16 -20.65
N ARG A 124 -36.78 3.69 -20.02
CA ARG A 124 -37.92 2.90 -19.54
C ARG A 124 -38.64 2.17 -20.68
N THR A 125 -38.87 2.85 -21.79
CA THR A 125 -39.52 2.26 -22.96
C THR A 125 -38.71 1.11 -23.57
N ASN A 126 -37.42 1.26 -23.68
CA ASN A 126 -36.51 0.22 -24.19
C ASN A 126 -36.52 -1.01 -23.24
N LEU A 127 -36.38 -0.79 -21.93
CA LEU A 127 -36.43 -1.87 -20.96
C LEU A 127 -37.76 -2.61 -21.00
N ALA A 128 -38.88 -1.87 -21.05
CA ALA A 128 -40.24 -2.46 -21.12
C ALA A 128 -40.42 -3.32 -22.39
N LYS A 129 -39.97 -2.86 -23.56
CA LYS A 129 -40.00 -3.63 -24.82
C LYS A 129 -39.24 -4.95 -24.70
N ARG A 130 -38.15 -4.95 -23.93
CA ARG A 130 -37.32 -6.15 -23.66
C ARG A 130 -37.82 -6.99 -22.49
N ARG A 131 -38.94 -6.62 -21.86
CA ARG A 131 -39.46 -7.21 -20.62
C ARG A 131 -38.46 -7.17 -19.46
N LEU A 132 -37.63 -6.14 -19.42
CA LEU A 132 -36.68 -5.85 -18.38
C LEU A 132 -37.15 -4.63 -17.57
N CYS A 133 -36.72 -4.52 -16.33
CA CYS A 133 -37.01 -3.39 -15.46
C CYS A 133 -35.96 -3.26 -14.36
N TYR A 134 -35.85 -2.08 -13.76
CA TYR A 134 -35.17 -1.88 -12.48
C TYR A 134 -36.21 -1.82 -11.36
N SER A 135 -35.78 -1.93 -10.12
CA SER A 135 -36.72 -2.13 -8.99
C SER A 135 -37.74 -0.99 -8.84
N GLY A 136 -37.33 0.28 -9.05
CA GLY A 136 -38.27 1.43 -9.01
C GLY A 136 -39.40 1.33 -10.02
N MET A 137 -39.09 0.88 -11.26
CA MET A 137 -40.13 0.60 -12.27
C MET A 137 -41.14 -0.43 -11.74
N GLN A 138 -40.69 -1.50 -11.10
CA GLN A 138 -41.57 -2.53 -10.52
C GLN A 138 -42.48 -1.94 -9.43
N TYR A 139 -41.91 -1.13 -8.53
CA TYR A 139 -42.69 -0.47 -7.48
C TYR A 139 -43.74 0.45 -8.05
N ARG A 140 -43.37 1.30 -9.02
CA ARG A 140 -44.31 2.22 -9.70
C ARG A 140 -45.42 1.46 -10.40
N GLU A 141 -45.07 0.48 -11.22
CA GLU A 141 -46.02 -0.32 -11.98
C GLU A 141 -46.94 -1.12 -11.05
N ALA A 142 -46.41 -1.72 -9.98
CA ALA A 142 -47.24 -2.39 -8.99
C ALA A 142 -48.22 -1.45 -8.32
N ALA A 143 -47.79 -0.24 -7.91
CA ALA A 143 -48.67 0.76 -7.30
C ALA A 143 -49.75 1.27 -8.27
N ASP A 144 -49.43 1.44 -9.54
CA ASP A 144 -50.38 1.90 -10.55
C ASP A 144 -51.37 0.79 -10.97
N ASN A 145 -50.91 -0.45 -11.10
CA ASN A 145 -51.76 -1.60 -11.45
C ASN A 145 -52.74 -1.94 -10.31
N LEU A 146 -52.27 -1.86 -9.05
CA LEU A 146 -53.13 -2.09 -7.89
C LEU A 146 -54.34 -1.15 -7.82
N LYS A 147 -54.27 0.04 -8.39
CA LYS A 147 -55.42 0.96 -8.49
C LYS A 147 -56.61 0.33 -9.22
N ARG A 148 -56.34 -0.57 -10.19
CA ARG A 148 -57.35 -1.23 -11.05
C ARG A 148 -57.86 -2.53 -10.47
N LEU A 149 -57.12 -3.13 -9.51
CA LEU A 149 -57.51 -4.42 -8.93
C LEU A 149 -58.68 -4.25 -7.96
N THR A 150 -59.57 -5.22 -8.01
CA THR A 150 -60.70 -5.38 -7.05
C THR A 150 -60.31 -6.36 -5.94
N ARG A 151 -61.20 -6.56 -4.99
CA ARG A 151 -61.03 -7.55 -3.92
C ARG A 151 -60.88 -8.98 -4.47
N ASP A 152 -61.61 -9.31 -5.53
CA ASP A 152 -61.67 -10.64 -6.11
C ASP A 152 -60.39 -10.98 -6.92
N ASP A 153 -59.62 -9.99 -7.33
CA ASP A 153 -58.36 -10.16 -8.03
C ASP A 153 -57.22 -10.59 -7.10
N ILE A 154 -57.38 -10.46 -5.78
CA ILE A 154 -56.36 -10.77 -4.79
C ILE A 154 -56.67 -12.13 -4.15
N PRO A 155 -55.79 -13.16 -4.31
CA PRO A 155 -56.06 -14.54 -3.89
C PRO A 155 -56.06 -14.75 -2.35
N TYR A 156 -55.65 -13.72 -1.59
CA TYR A 156 -55.52 -13.80 -0.13
C TYR A 156 -56.75 -13.21 0.58
N SER A 157 -57.28 -13.91 1.57
CA SER A 157 -58.36 -13.41 2.41
C SER A 157 -57.90 -12.22 3.25
N ARG A 158 -56.63 -12.22 3.66
CA ARG A 158 -56.03 -11.17 4.50
C ARG A 158 -54.53 -11.07 4.23
N VAL A 159 -53.98 -9.87 4.28
CA VAL A 159 -52.56 -9.54 4.23
C VAL A 159 -52.20 -8.85 5.55
N VAL A 160 -51.32 -9.46 6.31
CA VAL A 160 -50.85 -8.92 7.60
C VAL A 160 -49.45 -8.34 7.40
N ILE A 161 -49.30 -7.06 7.68
CA ILE A 161 -48.05 -6.30 7.48
C ILE A 161 -47.48 -5.97 8.85
N VAL A 162 -46.26 -6.49 9.13
CA VAL A 162 -45.65 -6.44 10.46
C VAL A 162 -44.20 -5.91 10.37
N GLY A 163 -43.82 -5.05 11.31
CA GLY A 163 -42.43 -4.66 11.56
C GLY A 163 -41.77 -3.74 10.54
N PHE A 164 -42.54 -3.08 9.68
CA PHE A 164 -42.03 -2.05 8.79
C PHE A 164 -41.68 -0.76 9.59
N ASN A 165 -40.66 -0.06 9.13
CA ASN A 165 -40.27 1.21 9.73
C ASN A 165 -40.46 2.36 8.75
N VAL A 166 -39.87 2.26 7.56
CA VAL A 166 -39.81 3.32 6.54
C VAL A 166 -40.38 2.78 5.25
N LEU A 167 -41.27 3.58 4.62
CA LEU A 167 -41.95 3.22 3.38
C LEU A 167 -41.66 4.26 2.30
N SER A 168 -41.41 3.82 1.10
CA SER A 168 -41.46 4.65 -0.11
C SER A 168 -42.89 5.10 -0.43
N ILE A 169 -43.04 6.12 -1.28
CA ILE A 169 -44.35 6.59 -1.68
C ILE A 169 -45.14 5.50 -2.46
N ALA A 170 -44.44 4.68 -3.27
CA ALA A 170 -45.04 3.55 -3.95
C ALA A 170 -45.61 2.52 -2.95
N GLU A 171 -44.82 2.14 -1.94
CA GLU A 171 -45.26 1.21 -0.88
C GLU A 171 -46.44 1.78 -0.08
N VAL A 172 -46.38 3.07 0.24
CA VAL A 172 -47.53 3.75 0.92
C VAL A 172 -48.79 3.63 0.08
N LYS A 173 -48.74 3.86 -1.23
CA LYS A 173 -49.88 3.72 -2.14
C LYS A 173 -50.41 2.28 -2.23
N ILE A 174 -49.49 1.32 -2.26
CA ILE A 174 -49.84 -0.11 -2.23
C ILE A 174 -50.58 -0.44 -0.92
N PHE A 175 -50.04 -0.03 0.22
CA PHE A 175 -50.66 -0.27 1.53
C PHE A 175 -52.01 0.43 1.69
N GLU A 176 -52.14 1.67 1.18
CA GLU A 176 -53.45 2.37 1.14
C GLU A 176 -54.50 1.62 0.34
N ARG A 177 -54.07 1.09 -0.83
CA ARG A 177 -55.03 0.29 -1.64
C ARG A 177 -55.46 -0.98 -0.94
N LEU A 178 -54.53 -1.75 -0.36
CA LEU A 178 -54.85 -2.97 0.38
C LEU A 178 -55.75 -2.69 1.59
N ARG A 179 -55.52 -1.57 2.30
CA ARG A 179 -56.38 -1.11 3.39
C ARG A 179 -57.79 -0.78 2.88
N ASN A 180 -57.88 -0.04 1.79
CA ASN A 180 -59.18 0.38 1.22
C ASN A 180 -59.99 -0.81 0.68
N LEU A 181 -59.33 -1.89 0.28
CA LEU A 181 -59.97 -3.15 -0.07
C LEU A 181 -60.39 -3.97 1.17
N GLY A 182 -60.07 -3.53 2.37
CA GLY A 182 -60.43 -4.18 3.62
C GLY A 182 -59.72 -5.49 3.91
N ILE A 183 -58.59 -5.74 3.26
CA ILE A 183 -57.84 -6.99 3.38
C ILE A 183 -56.49 -6.85 4.13
N ALA A 184 -56.07 -5.63 4.46
CA ALA A 184 -54.77 -5.40 5.13
C ALA A 184 -54.94 -5.07 6.61
N ASP A 185 -54.14 -5.75 7.42
CA ASP A 185 -53.94 -5.42 8.84
C ASP A 185 -52.47 -5.00 9.06
N PHE A 186 -52.24 -4.01 9.89
CA PHE A 186 -50.92 -3.38 10.11
C PHE A 186 -50.54 -3.49 11.57
N TYR A 187 -49.28 -3.86 11.82
CA TYR A 187 -48.72 -3.96 13.16
C TYR A 187 -47.33 -3.32 13.20
N TRP A 188 -47.15 -2.34 14.08
CA TRP A 188 -45.97 -1.53 14.21
C TRP A 188 -45.25 -1.83 15.52
N ASP A 189 -43.96 -1.99 15.50
CA ASP A 189 -43.14 -2.21 16.69
C ASP A 189 -42.80 -0.86 17.33
N MET A 190 -43.46 -0.53 18.42
CA MET A 190 -43.29 0.66 19.27
C MET A 190 -42.77 0.30 20.67
N ASN A 191 -42.24 -0.89 20.85
CA ASN A 191 -41.82 -1.36 22.15
C ASN A 191 -40.39 -0.83 22.48
N PHE A 192 -40.35 0.44 22.80
CA PHE A 192 -39.16 1.20 23.19
C PHE A 192 -39.31 1.81 24.58
N PRO A 193 -38.23 2.17 25.27
CA PRO A 193 -38.26 3.05 26.44
C PRO A 193 -38.98 4.37 26.14
N GLU A 194 -39.62 4.96 27.14
CA GLU A 194 -40.47 6.15 26.99
C GLU A 194 -39.72 7.32 26.33
N PHE A 195 -38.46 7.60 26.75
CA PHE A 195 -37.66 8.68 26.21
C PHE A 195 -37.29 8.49 24.72
N ILE A 196 -37.25 7.24 24.23
CA ILE A 196 -37.11 6.93 22.80
C ILE A 196 -38.47 7.16 22.09
N ARG A 197 -39.57 6.71 22.70
CA ARG A 197 -40.91 6.88 22.14
C ARG A 197 -41.28 8.34 21.94
N GLU A 198 -40.84 9.23 22.82
CA GLU A 198 -41.29 10.64 22.79
C GLU A 198 -40.61 11.41 21.64
N ASN A 199 -39.30 11.44 21.52
CA ASN A 199 -38.58 12.42 20.67
C ASN A 199 -37.40 11.87 19.87
N ASN A 200 -37.18 10.56 19.81
CA ASN A 200 -36.06 10.01 19.08
C ASN A 200 -36.35 9.83 17.57
N SER A 201 -35.35 10.02 16.71
CA SER A 201 -35.44 9.82 15.27
C SER A 201 -35.84 8.38 14.89
N ALA A 202 -35.54 7.40 15.73
CA ALA A 202 -35.89 5.99 15.54
C ALA A 202 -37.38 5.75 15.31
N VAL A 203 -38.22 6.53 15.96
CA VAL A 203 -39.70 6.37 15.89
C VAL A 203 -40.40 7.36 14.97
N HIS A 204 -39.65 8.24 14.32
CA HIS A 204 -40.18 9.33 13.49
C HIS A 204 -41.18 8.84 12.44
N PHE A 205 -40.81 7.87 11.64
CA PHE A 205 -41.67 7.34 10.57
C PHE A 205 -42.79 6.45 11.11
N ILE A 206 -42.52 5.63 12.12
CA ILE A 206 -43.52 4.76 12.72
C ILE A 206 -44.68 5.60 13.29
N LYS A 207 -44.38 6.70 13.99
CA LYS A 207 -45.42 7.62 14.49
C LYS A 207 -46.31 8.18 13.37
N LYS A 208 -45.70 8.48 12.21
CA LYS A 208 -46.45 8.91 11.03
C LYS A 208 -47.33 7.80 10.48
N TYR A 209 -46.83 6.58 10.42
CA TYR A 209 -47.55 5.46 9.81
C TYR A 209 -48.59 4.85 10.73
N ILE A 210 -48.42 4.81 12.04
CA ILE A 210 -49.45 4.40 12.98
C ILE A 210 -50.73 5.24 12.78
N LYS A 211 -50.61 6.56 12.57
CA LYS A 211 -51.75 7.43 12.29
C LYS A 211 -52.42 7.12 10.96
N LYS A 212 -51.62 6.78 9.94
CA LYS A 212 -52.11 6.51 8.58
C LYS A 212 -52.61 5.08 8.41
N PHE A 213 -51.99 4.13 9.05
CA PHE A 213 -52.28 2.70 9.01
C PHE A 213 -52.41 2.14 10.45
N PRO A 214 -53.53 2.44 11.17
CA PRO A 214 -53.70 1.98 12.55
C PRO A 214 -53.81 0.44 12.60
N SER A 215 -53.28 -0.13 13.66
CA SER A 215 -53.41 -1.56 13.94
C SER A 215 -54.88 -1.91 14.21
N ARG A 216 -55.30 -3.06 13.68
CA ARG A 216 -56.68 -3.55 13.89
C ARG A 216 -56.91 -3.97 15.33
N TYR A 217 -55.96 -4.64 15.93
CA TYR A 217 -55.95 -5.04 17.32
C TYR A 217 -54.90 -4.23 18.08
N ASP A 218 -55.21 -3.85 19.29
CA ASP A 218 -54.25 -3.25 20.18
C ASP A 218 -53.25 -4.32 20.64
N LEU A 219 -51.98 -4.07 20.44
CA LEU A 219 -50.92 -4.98 20.88
C LEU A 219 -50.53 -4.76 22.35
N ASN A 220 -51.17 -3.79 23.05
CA ASN A 220 -50.85 -3.41 24.43
C ASN A 220 -49.32 -3.22 24.66
N GLN A 221 -48.67 -2.54 23.74
CA GLN A 221 -47.26 -2.28 23.82
C GLN A 221 -46.95 -1.24 24.90
N GLU A 222 -46.73 -1.71 26.10
CA GLU A 222 -46.20 -0.85 27.16
C GLU A 222 -44.76 -0.42 26.88
N PRO A 223 -44.36 0.77 27.32
CA PRO A 223 -42.96 1.17 27.23
C PRO A 223 -42.07 0.16 27.93
N VAL A 224 -40.87 -0.07 27.35
CA VAL A 224 -39.86 -0.92 27.99
C VAL A 224 -39.36 -0.24 29.27
N THR A 225 -39.64 -0.86 30.41
CA THR A 225 -39.25 -0.36 31.73
C THR A 225 -37.94 -0.93 32.22
N THR A 226 -37.63 -2.17 31.83
CA THR A 226 -36.37 -2.81 32.16
C THR A 226 -35.34 -2.44 31.09
N LEU A 227 -34.43 -1.53 31.42
CA LEU A 227 -33.36 -1.11 30.52
C LEU A 227 -32.19 -2.08 30.54
N PRO A 228 -31.51 -2.32 29.40
CA PRO A 228 -30.33 -3.15 29.37
C PRO A 228 -29.19 -2.56 30.18
N LYS A 229 -28.33 -3.43 30.72
CA LYS A 229 -27.02 -3.02 31.21
C LYS A 229 -26.11 -2.77 30.03
N VAL A 230 -25.71 -1.52 29.82
CA VAL A 230 -24.89 -1.12 28.69
C VAL A 230 -23.47 -0.90 29.13
N GLU A 231 -22.53 -1.58 28.51
CA GLU A 231 -21.10 -1.34 28.68
C GLU A 231 -20.50 -0.75 27.39
N ILE A 232 -19.95 0.45 27.47
CA ILE A 232 -19.27 1.13 26.38
C ILE A 232 -17.76 1.02 26.61
N ILE A 233 -17.02 0.45 25.65
CA ILE A 233 -15.60 0.20 25.81
C ILE A 233 -14.81 0.83 24.67
N GLY A 234 -13.95 1.81 24.99
CA GLY A 234 -12.95 2.34 24.07
C GLY A 234 -11.76 1.39 23.95
N VAL A 235 -11.39 1.00 22.74
CA VAL A 235 -10.31 0.05 22.47
C VAL A 235 -9.37 0.65 21.41
N PRO A 236 -8.04 0.66 21.59
CA PRO A 236 -7.12 1.38 20.71
C PRO A 236 -6.84 0.70 19.36
N SER A 237 -7.58 -0.34 18.97
CA SER A 237 -7.47 -0.95 17.65
C SER A 237 -8.67 -1.84 17.30
N ASN A 238 -8.92 -2.03 16.00
CA ASN A 238 -9.97 -2.94 15.52
C ASN A 238 -9.70 -4.40 15.90
N VAL A 239 -8.47 -4.88 15.71
CA VAL A 239 -8.08 -6.23 16.12
C VAL A 239 -8.17 -6.39 17.64
N GLY A 240 -7.83 -5.34 18.40
CA GLY A 240 -8.00 -5.32 19.85
C GLY A 240 -9.45 -5.48 20.29
N GLN A 241 -10.42 -4.85 19.58
CA GLN A 241 -11.84 -5.06 19.86
C GLN A 241 -12.22 -6.52 19.73
N VAL A 242 -11.81 -7.16 18.64
CA VAL A 242 -12.13 -8.58 18.37
C VAL A 242 -11.49 -9.51 19.42
N LYS A 243 -10.24 -9.28 19.80
CA LYS A 243 -9.57 -10.04 20.87
C LYS A 243 -10.26 -9.87 22.21
N LEU A 244 -10.77 -8.66 22.48
CA LEU A 244 -11.55 -8.40 23.69
C LEU A 244 -12.90 -9.13 23.67
N ILE A 245 -13.56 -9.17 22.50
CA ILE A 245 -14.81 -9.96 22.32
C ILE A 245 -14.58 -11.43 22.66
N GLY A 246 -13.51 -12.04 22.14
CA GLY A 246 -13.17 -13.42 22.44
C GLY A 246 -13.02 -13.67 23.97
N ARG A 247 -12.29 -12.79 24.66
CA ARG A 247 -12.15 -12.87 26.13
C ARG A 247 -13.46 -12.65 26.87
N MET A 248 -14.33 -11.77 26.36
CA MET A 248 -15.64 -11.52 26.97
C MET A 248 -16.54 -12.72 26.80
N LEU A 249 -16.58 -13.34 25.63
CA LEU A 249 -17.34 -14.56 25.38
C LEU A 249 -16.84 -15.72 26.28
N GLU A 250 -15.53 -15.87 26.42
CA GLU A 250 -14.95 -16.85 27.33
C GLU A 250 -15.39 -16.61 28.80
N LYS A 251 -15.34 -15.36 29.25
CA LYS A 251 -15.82 -14.97 30.58
C LYS A 251 -17.31 -15.24 30.74
N MET A 252 -18.16 -14.89 29.76
CA MET A 252 -19.60 -15.13 29.80
C MET A 252 -19.95 -16.62 29.90
N ALA A 253 -19.12 -17.49 29.30
CA ALA A 253 -19.25 -18.93 29.45
C ALA A 253 -18.86 -19.41 30.85
N VAL A 254 -17.81 -18.82 31.43
CA VAL A 254 -17.32 -19.22 32.79
C VAL A 254 -18.23 -18.71 33.90
N ASP A 255 -18.71 -17.49 33.84
CA ASP A 255 -19.58 -16.88 34.87
C ASP A 255 -21.08 -17.25 34.72
N GLY A 256 -21.43 -18.03 33.71
CA GLY A 256 -22.78 -18.52 33.49
C GLY A 256 -23.75 -17.51 32.85
N THR A 257 -23.27 -16.35 32.41
CA THR A 257 -24.08 -15.38 31.63
C THR A 257 -24.66 -16.03 30.37
N VAL A 258 -23.85 -16.87 29.70
CA VAL A 258 -24.29 -17.78 28.64
C VAL A 258 -24.39 -19.18 29.25
N SER A 259 -25.60 -19.62 29.48
CA SER A 259 -25.88 -20.88 30.17
C SER A 259 -25.46 -22.13 29.37
N ASN A 260 -25.53 -22.05 28.04
CA ASN A 260 -25.13 -23.11 27.13
C ASN A 260 -24.25 -22.58 26.00
N PRO A 261 -22.91 -22.49 26.18
CA PRO A 261 -22.02 -21.98 25.15
C PRO A 261 -22.01 -22.78 23.83
N SER A 262 -22.33 -24.07 23.86
CA SER A 262 -22.43 -24.89 22.65
C SER A 262 -23.66 -24.58 21.79
N ASN A 263 -24.68 -23.95 22.37
CA ASN A 263 -25.88 -23.48 21.67
C ASN A 263 -26.31 -22.11 22.21
N ALA A 264 -25.49 -21.09 21.99
CA ALA A 264 -25.67 -19.74 22.52
C ALA A 264 -26.59 -18.89 21.58
N ILE A 265 -27.77 -19.37 21.31
CA ILE A 265 -28.76 -18.73 20.41
C ILE A 265 -29.24 -17.36 20.89
N ASP A 266 -29.19 -17.12 22.18
CA ASP A 266 -29.55 -15.87 22.87
C ASP A 266 -28.45 -14.80 22.86
N THR A 267 -27.31 -15.14 22.29
CA THR A 267 -26.13 -14.26 22.24
C THR A 267 -25.75 -13.92 20.82
N ALA A 268 -25.67 -12.62 20.51
CA ALA A 268 -25.29 -12.12 19.19
C ALA A 268 -24.06 -11.22 19.23
N VAL A 269 -23.15 -11.45 18.27
CA VAL A 269 -22.10 -10.51 17.90
C VAL A 269 -22.51 -9.85 16.58
N VAL A 270 -22.82 -8.56 16.63
CA VAL A 270 -23.31 -7.82 15.47
C VAL A 270 -22.20 -6.99 14.87
N LEU A 271 -21.85 -7.22 13.62
CA LEU A 271 -20.77 -6.57 12.92
C LEU A 271 -21.28 -5.43 12.01
N PRO A 272 -21.09 -4.15 12.39
CA PRO A 272 -21.36 -3.02 11.49
C PRO A 272 -20.41 -2.96 10.28
N SER A 273 -19.20 -3.54 10.42
CA SER A 273 -18.21 -3.69 9.35
C SER A 273 -17.83 -5.15 9.20
N GLU A 274 -17.99 -5.68 8.00
CA GLU A 274 -17.67 -7.06 7.65
C GLU A 274 -16.15 -7.33 7.67
N GLU A 275 -15.33 -6.30 7.69
CA GLU A 275 -13.86 -6.39 7.72
C GLU A 275 -13.32 -7.13 8.96
N LEU A 276 -14.05 -7.12 10.07
CA LEU A 276 -13.64 -7.78 11.30
C LEU A 276 -14.05 -9.26 11.39
N PHE A 277 -14.71 -9.77 10.38
CA PHE A 277 -15.32 -11.09 10.44
C PHE A 277 -14.29 -12.23 10.61
N ILE A 278 -13.23 -12.24 9.79
CA ILE A 278 -12.22 -13.29 9.82
C ILE A 278 -11.45 -13.27 11.14
N GLU A 279 -11.07 -12.08 11.61
CA GLU A 279 -10.38 -11.92 12.89
C GLU A 279 -11.27 -12.37 14.05
N LEU A 280 -12.59 -12.12 13.95
CA LEU A 280 -13.54 -12.60 14.96
C LEU A 280 -13.59 -14.13 15.00
N LEU A 281 -13.70 -14.79 13.86
CA LEU A 281 -13.70 -16.25 13.79
C LEU A 281 -12.48 -16.87 14.47
N HIS A 282 -11.29 -16.30 14.20
CA HIS A 282 -10.04 -16.74 14.83
C HIS A 282 -9.92 -16.37 16.31
N SER A 283 -10.80 -15.56 16.85
CA SER A 283 -10.78 -15.11 18.23
C SER A 283 -11.85 -15.76 19.10
N LEU A 284 -12.73 -16.58 18.50
CA LEU A 284 -13.78 -17.27 19.22
C LEU A 284 -13.19 -18.32 20.16
N PRO A 285 -13.65 -18.40 21.42
CA PRO A 285 -13.25 -19.44 22.34
C PRO A 285 -13.74 -20.82 21.89
N PRO A 286 -12.95 -21.89 22.03
CA PRO A 286 -13.32 -23.25 21.60
C PRO A 286 -14.59 -23.82 22.26
N VAL A 287 -15.04 -23.22 23.35
CA VAL A 287 -16.26 -23.63 24.05
C VAL A 287 -17.53 -23.35 23.23
N TYR A 288 -17.47 -22.39 22.30
CA TYR A 288 -18.55 -22.11 21.36
C TYR A 288 -18.39 -23.01 20.12
N THR A 289 -18.88 -24.22 20.23
CA THR A 289 -18.71 -25.25 19.18
C THR A 289 -19.65 -25.09 17.98
N SER A 290 -20.72 -24.35 18.15
CA SER A 290 -21.70 -24.04 17.09
C SER A 290 -21.79 -22.52 16.90
N VAL A 291 -21.66 -22.08 15.66
CA VAL A 291 -21.73 -20.66 15.28
C VAL A 291 -22.62 -20.51 14.04
N ASN A 292 -23.63 -19.66 14.11
CA ASN A 292 -24.45 -19.31 12.96
C ASN A 292 -23.99 -17.97 12.38
N ILE A 293 -23.65 -17.96 11.08
CA ILE A 293 -23.19 -16.80 10.36
C ILE A 293 -24.21 -16.46 9.28
N THR A 294 -24.89 -15.34 9.44
CA THR A 294 -25.95 -14.90 8.49
C THR A 294 -25.47 -13.80 7.54
N MET A 295 -24.34 -13.19 7.80
CA MET A 295 -23.76 -12.18 6.91
C MET A 295 -22.93 -12.80 5.80
N GLY A 296 -22.90 -12.16 4.62
CA GLY A 296 -22.03 -12.53 3.54
C GLY A 296 -20.62 -11.91 3.72
N TYR A 297 -19.59 -12.65 3.32
CA TYR A 297 -18.23 -12.11 3.28
C TYR A 297 -17.95 -11.44 1.93
N PRO A 298 -17.61 -10.14 1.90
CA PRO A 298 -17.39 -9.39 0.66
C PRO A 298 -16.21 -9.94 -0.15
N LEU A 299 -16.43 -10.24 -1.42
CA LEU A 299 -15.39 -10.75 -2.31
C LEU A 299 -14.18 -9.83 -2.42
N LYS A 300 -14.39 -8.51 -2.34
CA LYS A 300 -13.31 -7.50 -2.38
C LYS A 300 -12.27 -7.66 -1.27
N LEU A 301 -12.63 -8.32 -0.16
CA LEU A 301 -11.74 -8.55 0.99
C LEU A 301 -11.02 -9.90 0.91
N THR A 302 -11.30 -10.70 -0.11
CA THR A 302 -10.64 -12.01 -0.29
C THR A 302 -9.21 -11.86 -0.78
N PRO A 303 -8.32 -12.80 -0.44
CA PRO A 303 -6.97 -12.83 -0.98
C PRO A 303 -6.94 -12.82 -2.51
N MET A 304 -7.87 -13.54 -3.14
CA MET A 304 -7.96 -13.57 -4.60
C MET A 304 -8.21 -12.18 -5.23
N ALA A 305 -9.09 -11.38 -4.63
CA ALA A 305 -9.35 -10.04 -5.13
C ALA A 305 -8.10 -9.14 -5.01
N ALA A 306 -7.33 -9.30 -3.93
CA ALA A 306 -6.07 -8.57 -3.75
C ALA A 306 -5.02 -9.02 -4.78
N LEU A 307 -4.87 -10.32 -5.02
CA LEU A 307 -3.94 -10.85 -6.01
C LEU A 307 -4.27 -10.36 -7.42
N LEU A 308 -5.54 -10.44 -7.83
CA LEU A 308 -5.96 -9.96 -9.16
C LEU A 308 -5.72 -8.46 -9.32
N ARG A 309 -5.94 -7.67 -8.28
CA ARG A 309 -5.63 -6.24 -8.31
C ARG A 309 -4.14 -5.97 -8.54
N ASN A 310 -3.26 -6.71 -7.87
CA ASN A 310 -1.82 -6.60 -8.08
C ASN A 310 -1.42 -7.00 -9.51
N ILE A 311 -1.97 -8.10 -10.03
CA ILE A 311 -1.71 -8.55 -11.41
C ILE A 311 -2.20 -7.50 -12.42
N VAL A 312 -3.40 -6.96 -12.24
CA VAL A 312 -3.96 -5.89 -13.10
C VAL A 312 -3.08 -4.65 -13.04
N SER A 313 -2.68 -4.21 -11.85
CA SER A 313 -1.78 -3.06 -11.69
C SER A 313 -0.47 -3.26 -12.43
N MET A 314 0.13 -4.45 -12.33
CA MET A 314 1.35 -4.83 -13.05
C MET A 314 1.17 -4.70 -14.58
N HIS A 315 0.07 -5.19 -15.14
CA HIS A 315 -0.21 -5.09 -16.57
C HIS A 315 -0.49 -3.66 -17.04
N LEU A 316 -1.26 -2.88 -16.29
CA LEU A 316 -1.60 -1.50 -16.63
C LEU A 316 -0.38 -0.55 -16.57
N ARG A 317 0.58 -0.84 -15.69
CA ARG A 317 1.83 -0.07 -15.55
C ARG A 317 2.94 -0.54 -16.48
N ALA A 318 2.77 -1.66 -17.18
CA ALA A 318 3.75 -2.20 -18.10
C ALA A 318 4.12 -1.19 -19.19
N LYS A 319 5.38 -1.20 -19.60
CA LYS A 319 5.91 -0.31 -20.65
C LYS A 319 6.60 -1.09 -21.75
N LYS A 320 6.49 -0.58 -22.98
CA LYS A 320 7.19 -1.16 -24.13
C LYS A 320 8.59 -0.59 -24.19
N ILE A 321 9.61 -1.44 -23.93
CA ILE A 321 11.02 -1.08 -23.97
C ILE A 321 11.68 -1.91 -25.06
N ARG A 322 12.33 -1.28 -26.03
CA ARG A 322 12.97 -1.94 -27.18
C ARG A 322 12.05 -2.89 -27.97
N GLY A 323 10.76 -2.57 -28.02
CA GLY A 323 9.78 -3.39 -28.73
C GLY A 323 9.15 -4.50 -27.91
N GLU A 324 9.62 -4.79 -26.72
CA GLU A 324 9.11 -5.79 -25.80
C GLU A 324 8.38 -5.16 -24.62
N TRP A 325 7.30 -5.81 -24.16
CA TRP A 325 6.59 -5.40 -22.95
C TRP A 325 7.38 -5.82 -21.72
N CYS A 326 7.61 -4.84 -20.84
CA CYS A 326 8.36 -5.04 -19.59
C CYS A 326 7.50 -4.61 -18.40
N PHE A 327 7.59 -5.41 -17.33
CA PHE A 327 6.99 -5.12 -16.02
C PHE A 327 8.00 -4.47 -15.09
N PHE A 328 7.53 -3.62 -14.17
CA PHE A 328 8.35 -3.05 -13.12
C PHE A 328 8.62 -4.07 -12.01
N HIS A 329 9.82 -4.05 -11.46
CA HIS A 329 10.23 -4.98 -10.40
C HIS A 329 9.35 -4.90 -9.14
N GLU A 330 8.85 -3.71 -8.77
CA GLU A 330 7.95 -3.56 -7.62
C GLU A 330 6.62 -4.26 -7.85
N ASP A 331 6.00 -4.06 -9.01
CA ASP A 331 4.75 -4.72 -9.37
C ASP A 331 4.92 -6.25 -9.40
N ILE A 332 6.06 -6.74 -9.92
CA ILE A 332 6.38 -8.17 -9.89
C ILE A 332 6.53 -8.65 -8.45
N LYS A 333 7.27 -7.90 -7.60
CA LYS A 333 7.43 -8.24 -6.17
C LYS A 333 6.11 -8.28 -5.42
N ASP A 334 5.20 -7.33 -5.66
CA ASP A 334 3.88 -7.30 -5.05
C ASP A 334 3.04 -8.53 -5.43
N VAL A 335 3.14 -8.96 -6.68
CA VAL A 335 2.46 -10.17 -7.17
C VAL A 335 3.07 -11.43 -6.54
N ILE A 336 4.38 -11.64 -6.65
CA ILE A 336 5.03 -12.89 -6.17
C ILE A 336 5.12 -13.00 -4.65
N SER A 337 5.02 -11.89 -3.92
CA SER A 337 4.99 -11.89 -2.45
C SER A 337 3.59 -12.16 -1.89
N HIS A 338 2.58 -12.25 -2.75
CA HIS A 338 1.22 -12.49 -2.33
C HIS A 338 1.04 -13.90 -1.74
N SER A 339 0.33 -14.01 -0.61
CA SER A 339 0.20 -15.24 0.18
C SER A 339 -0.33 -16.44 -0.64
N LEU A 340 -1.26 -16.22 -1.57
CA LEU A 340 -1.77 -17.27 -2.46
C LEU A 340 -0.67 -17.80 -3.39
N LEU A 341 0.10 -16.94 -4.03
CA LEU A 341 1.18 -17.38 -4.92
C LEU A 341 2.34 -18.02 -4.17
N THR A 342 2.66 -17.51 -2.99
CA THR A 342 3.66 -18.11 -2.12
C THR A 342 3.23 -19.51 -1.69
N ALA A 343 1.93 -19.74 -1.44
CA ALA A 343 1.39 -21.07 -1.12
C ALA A 343 1.43 -22.03 -2.32
N ILE A 344 1.18 -21.53 -3.54
CA ILE A 344 1.12 -22.33 -4.77
C ILE A 344 2.52 -22.64 -5.31
N ALA A 345 3.40 -21.64 -5.42
CA ALA A 345 4.67 -21.69 -6.12
C ALA A 345 5.79 -20.94 -5.37
N GLY A 346 5.90 -21.14 -4.06
CA GLY A 346 6.82 -20.38 -3.20
C GLY A 346 8.28 -20.45 -3.63
N LYS A 347 8.77 -21.61 -4.09
CA LYS A 347 10.15 -21.76 -4.59
C LYS A 347 10.37 -20.92 -5.85
N THR A 348 9.42 -20.89 -6.77
CA THR A 348 9.48 -20.11 -8.00
C THR A 348 9.39 -18.61 -7.70
N CYS A 349 8.54 -18.20 -6.74
CA CYS A 349 8.45 -16.83 -6.28
C CYS A 349 9.78 -16.33 -5.68
N GLU A 350 10.44 -17.16 -4.86
CA GLU A 350 11.77 -16.85 -4.33
C GLU A 350 12.84 -16.78 -5.42
N ALA A 351 12.82 -17.70 -6.39
CA ALA A 351 13.75 -17.67 -7.52
C ALA A 351 13.59 -16.40 -8.38
N ILE A 352 12.34 -15.93 -8.62
CA ILE A 352 12.09 -14.65 -9.30
C ILE A 352 12.65 -13.49 -8.47
N LYS A 353 12.42 -13.49 -7.17
CA LYS A 353 12.94 -12.45 -6.27
C LYS A 353 14.47 -12.41 -6.27
N GLU A 354 15.11 -13.56 -6.21
CA GLU A 354 16.56 -13.68 -6.31
C GLU A 354 17.07 -13.19 -7.67
N TYR A 355 16.41 -13.59 -8.76
CA TYR A 355 16.73 -13.13 -10.11
C TYR A 355 16.68 -11.62 -10.25
N LEU A 356 15.61 -10.98 -9.73
CA LEU A 356 15.45 -9.53 -9.73
C LEU A 356 16.57 -8.84 -8.93
N ASN A 357 16.85 -9.33 -7.72
CA ASN A 357 17.83 -8.72 -6.82
C ASN A 357 19.28 -8.93 -7.29
N THR A 358 19.64 -10.15 -7.71
CA THR A 358 20.98 -10.46 -8.17
C THR A 358 21.35 -9.65 -9.41
N ASN A 359 20.43 -9.55 -10.35
CA ASN A 359 20.64 -8.79 -11.58
C ASN A 359 20.28 -7.30 -11.45
N ARG A 360 19.75 -6.87 -10.31
CA ARG A 360 19.29 -5.50 -10.03
C ARG A 360 18.42 -4.94 -11.16
N LEU A 361 17.43 -5.69 -11.55
CA LEU A 361 16.55 -5.36 -12.68
C LEU A 361 15.40 -4.46 -12.23
N PHE A 362 15.31 -3.27 -12.79
CA PHE A 362 14.17 -2.36 -12.59
C PHE A 362 12.95 -2.74 -13.42
N THR A 363 13.21 -3.25 -14.62
CA THR A 363 12.19 -3.70 -15.55
C THR A 363 12.62 -5.04 -16.13
N VAL A 364 11.66 -5.95 -16.30
CA VAL A 364 11.91 -7.29 -16.84
C VAL A 364 10.93 -7.54 -17.98
N SER A 365 11.44 -8.12 -19.09
CA SER A 365 10.61 -8.50 -20.20
C SER A 365 9.58 -9.56 -19.78
N ALA A 366 8.33 -9.37 -20.18
CA ALA A 366 7.27 -10.36 -19.98
C ALA A 366 7.61 -11.72 -20.63
N LYS A 367 8.40 -11.69 -21.73
CA LYS A 367 8.89 -12.88 -22.42
C LYS A 367 9.91 -13.62 -21.56
N ASP A 368 10.92 -12.91 -21.02
CA ASP A 368 11.95 -13.51 -20.18
C ASP A 368 11.35 -14.17 -18.93
N LEU A 369 10.38 -13.51 -18.28
CA LEU A 369 9.70 -14.07 -17.11
C LEU A 369 8.97 -15.38 -17.43
N ARG A 370 8.30 -15.46 -18.59
CA ARG A 370 7.59 -16.68 -19.00
C ARG A 370 8.52 -17.81 -19.41
N GLU A 371 9.65 -17.48 -20.04
CA GLU A 371 10.66 -18.48 -20.46
C GLU A 371 11.47 -19.00 -19.27
N LEU A 372 11.86 -18.12 -18.33
CA LEU A 372 12.66 -18.48 -17.16
C LEU A 372 11.81 -19.16 -16.06
N PHE A 373 10.52 -18.76 -15.93
CA PHE A 373 9.63 -19.21 -14.88
C PHE A 373 8.30 -19.73 -15.44
N PRO A 374 8.30 -20.84 -16.19
CA PRO A 374 7.13 -21.36 -16.91
C PRO A 374 5.96 -21.72 -16.00
N GLU A 375 6.21 -22.06 -14.73
CA GLU A 375 5.20 -22.38 -13.72
C GLU A 375 4.23 -21.22 -13.48
N LEU A 376 4.71 -19.97 -13.57
CA LEU A 376 3.92 -18.75 -13.40
C LEU A 376 3.67 -18.01 -14.73
N SER A 377 3.88 -18.66 -15.86
CA SER A 377 3.76 -18.05 -17.20
C SER A 377 2.38 -17.43 -17.47
N THR A 378 1.32 -18.01 -16.92
CA THR A 378 -0.06 -17.49 -17.04
C THR A 378 -0.19 -16.09 -16.42
N ILE A 379 0.56 -15.78 -15.35
CA ILE A 379 0.52 -14.48 -14.69
C ILE A 379 1.19 -13.39 -15.55
N PHE A 380 2.29 -13.73 -16.24
CA PHE A 380 3.06 -12.82 -17.08
C PHE A 380 2.59 -12.82 -18.54
N TYR A 381 1.27 -12.82 -18.74
CA TYR A 381 0.64 -12.83 -20.06
C TYR A 381 0.96 -11.57 -20.85
N PRO A 382 1.15 -11.64 -22.22
CA PRO A 382 1.50 -10.46 -23.00
C PRO A 382 0.43 -9.37 -22.99
N VAL A 383 0.82 -8.14 -22.72
CA VAL A 383 -0.09 -6.99 -22.60
C VAL A 383 -0.75 -6.66 -23.95
N ASP A 384 -0.06 -6.87 -25.07
CA ASP A 384 -0.63 -6.63 -26.41
C ASP A 384 -1.90 -7.44 -26.67
N ASP A 385 -2.01 -8.62 -26.09
CA ASP A 385 -3.17 -9.50 -26.25
C ASP A 385 -4.37 -9.04 -25.39
N LEU A 386 -4.16 -8.18 -24.41
CA LEU A 386 -5.24 -7.66 -23.53
C LEU A 386 -5.96 -6.43 -24.10
N LYS A 387 -5.54 -5.89 -25.24
CA LYS A 387 -6.21 -4.74 -25.87
C LYS A 387 -7.57 -5.06 -26.48
N GLU A 388 -7.87 -6.32 -26.70
CA GLU A 388 -9.16 -6.77 -27.19
C GLU A 388 -10.08 -7.12 -26.02
N ALA A 389 -11.29 -6.58 -26.04
CA ALA A 389 -12.27 -6.70 -24.95
C ALA A 389 -12.52 -8.14 -24.48
N GLY A 390 -12.70 -9.08 -25.39
CA GLY A 390 -12.95 -10.48 -25.06
C GLY A 390 -11.76 -11.12 -24.34
N LYS A 391 -10.54 -10.77 -24.72
CA LYS A 391 -9.33 -11.36 -24.15
C LYS A 391 -9.10 -10.99 -22.69
N VAL A 392 -9.58 -9.80 -22.23
CA VAL A 392 -9.48 -9.44 -20.80
C VAL A 392 -10.30 -10.38 -19.93
N PHE A 393 -11.52 -10.70 -20.36
CA PHE A 393 -12.35 -11.65 -19.64
C PHE A 393 -11.77 -13.06 -19.67
N ASP A 394 -11.33 -13.52 -20.86
CA ASP A 394 -10.72 -14.86 -21.03
C ASP A 394 -9.44 -14.98 -20.18
N TYR A 395 -8.61 -13.95 -20.16
CA TYR A 395 -7.42 -13.89 -19.32
C TYR A 395 -7.76 -13.99 -17.84
N THR A 396 -8.74 -13.18 -17.38
CA THR A 396 -9.17 -13.20 -15.97
C THR A 396 -9.73 -14.57 -15.57
N LEU A 397 -10.53 -15.20 -16.42
CA LEU A 397 -11.07 -16.54 -16.16
C LEU A 397 -9.95 -17.60 -16.15
N THR A 398 -8.97 -17.48 -17.05
CA THR A 398 -7.79 -18.37 -17.07
C THR A 398 -6.96 -18.24 -15.81
N LEU A 399 -6.76 -17.01 -15.29
CA LEU A 399 -6.06 -16.78 -14.02
C LEU A 399 -6.81 -17.44 -12.85
N ILE A 400 -8.13 -17.27 -12.78
CA ILE A 400 -8.95 -17.88 -11.72
C ILE A 400 -8.83 -19.39 -11.77
N GLN A 401 -8.91 -19.99 -12.96
CA GLN A 401 -8.76 -21.44 -13.13
C GLN A 401 -7.36 -21.91 -12.74
N PHE A 402 -6.32 -21.22 -13.20
CA PHE A 402 -4.93 -21.55 -12.84
C PHE A 402 -4.70 -21.58 -11.33
N ILE A 403 -5.23 -20.59 -10.61
CA ILE A 403 -5.09 -20.51 -9.15
C ILE A 403 -5.89 -21.61 -8.45
N ASP A 404 -7.11 -21.89 -8.90
CA ASP A 404 -7.96 -22.94 -8.34
C ASP A 404 -7.32 -24.32 -8.50
N ASP A 405 -6.85 -24.65 -9.70
CA ASP A 405 -6.18 -25.92 -9.99
C ASP A 405 -4.89 -26.08 -9.16
N ALA A 406 -4.10 -25.01 -9.03
CA ALA A 406 -2.86 -25.04 -8.27
C ALA A 406 -3.10 -25.20 -6.76
N LEU A 407 -4.14 -24.58 -6.21
CA LEU A 407 -4.54 -24.74 -4.82
C LEU A 407 -5.03 -26.16 -4.52
N GLN A 408 -5.73 -26.79 -5.45
CA GLN A 408 -6.16 -28.19 -5.30
C GLN A 408 -4.97 -29.16 -5.18
N LEU A 409 -3.88 -28.87 -5.90
CA LEU A 409 -2.69 -29.72 -5.91
C LEU A 409 -1.79 -29.52 -4.68
N THR A 410 -1.83 -28.36 -4.04
CA THR A 410 -0.86 -27.97 -3.01
C THR A 410 -1.42 -27.97 -1.59
N SER A 411 -2.75 -27.99 -1.42
CA SER A 411 -3.38 -27.85 -0.10
C SER A 411 -3.57 -29.20 0.59
N ASP A 412 -2.86 -29.40 1.72
CA ASP A 412 -3.12 -30.49 2.67
C ASP A 412 -4.33 -30.20 3.56
N ASP A 413 -4.77 -28.94 3.65
CA ASP A 413 -5.90 -28.47 4.46
C ASP A 413 -7.18 -28.34 3.61
N LYS A 414 -7.99 -29.39 3.67
CA LYS A 414 -9.24 -29.45 2.89
C LYS A 414 -10.27 -28.38 3.25
N GLU A 415 -10.31 -27.93 4.51
CA GLU A 415 -11.28 -26.94 4.95
C GLU A 415 -10.92 -25.55 4.45
N ARG A 416 -9.65 -25.18 4.53
CA ARG A 416 -9.14 -23.93 3.97
C ARG A 416 -9.32 -23.87 2.47
N HIS A 417 -9.03 -24.99 1.78
CA HIS A 417 -9.24 -25.08 0.34
C HIS A 417 -10.69 -24.90 -0.06
N ALA A 418 -11.64 -25.49 0.68
CA ALA A 418 -13.07 -25.36 0.39
C ALA A 418 -13.55 -23.90 0.47
N LEU A 419 -13.03 -23.12 1.41
CA LEU A 419 -13.35 -21.70 1.54
C LEU A 419 -12.81 -20.89 0.35
N GLU A 420 -11.53 -21.06 0.01
CA GLU A 420 -10.90 -20.36 -1.11
C GLU A 420 -11.57 -20.75 -2.45
N HIS A 421 -11.89 -22.01 -2.64
CA HIS A 421 -12.62 -22.50 -3.81
C HIS A 421 -14.02 -21.83 -3.91
N GLY A 422 -14.71 -21.66 -2.79
CA GLY A 422 -16.00 -20.94 -2.74
C GLY A 422 -15.84 -19.49 -3.22
N PHE A 423 -14.80 -18.80 -2.78
CA PHE A 423 -14.49 -17.44 -3.24
C PHE A 423 -14.16 -17.38 -4.72
N LEU A 424 -13.32 -18.28 -5.22
CA LEU A 424 -12.93 -18.37 -6.62
C LEU A 424 -14.13 -18.67 -7.52
N THR A 425 -15.00 -19.59 -7.11
CA THR A 425 -16.23 -19.94 -7.83
C THR A 425 -17.14 -18.72 -7.95
N ARG A 426 -17.38 -17.99 -6.87
CA ARG A 426 -18.22 -16.78 -6.90
C ARG A 426 -17.60 -15.68 -7.77
N TYR A 427 -16.29 -15.50 -7.66
CA TYR A 427 -15.55 -14.56 -8.49
C TYR A 427 -15.70 -14.89 -9.98
N ARG A 428 -15.49 -16.16 -10.36
CA ARG A 428 -15.70 -16.66 -11.72
C ARG A 428 -17.10 -16.38 -12.24
N GLN A 429 -18.14 -16.72 -11.47
CA GLN A 429 -19.53 -16.47 -11.85
C GLN A 429 -19.80 -15.00 -12.14
N SER A 430 -19.23 -14.09 -11.33
CA SER A 430 -19.38 -12.65 -11.49
C SER A 430 -18.72 -12.15 -12.79
N VAL A 431 -17.50 -12.64 -13.10
CA VAL A 431 -16.78 -12.32 -14.35
C VAL A 431 -17.51 -12.86 -15.58
N GLU A 432 -17.97 -14.11 -15.54
CA GLU A 432 -18.73 -14.73 -16.63
C GLU A 432 -20.05 -14.01 -16.91
N GLN A 433 -20.73 -13.58 -15.85
CA GLN A 433 -21.96 -12.78 -15.99
C GLN A 433 -21.68 -11.45 -16.69
N LEU A 434 -20.62 -10.74 -16.27
CA LEU A 434 -20.24 -9.49 -16.91
C LEU A 434 -19.82 -9.70 -18.38
N ALA A 435 -19.04 -10.74 -18.67
CA ALA A 435 -18.61 -11.08 -20.03
C ALA A 435 -19.81 -11.37 -20.95
N ARG A 436 -20.79 -12.15 -20.49
CA ARG A 436 -22.03 -12.44 -21.25
C ARG A 436 -22.83 -11.17 -21.56
N VAL A 437 -22.91 -10.26 -20.60
CA VAL A 437 -23.63 -9.00 -20.81
C VAL A 437 -22.84 -8.08 -21.76
N ALA A 438 -21.51 -7.96 -21.58
CA ALA A 438 -20.67 -7.14 -22.45
C ALA A 438 -20.73 -7.60 -23.92
N ALA A 439 -20.66 -8.91 -24.17
CA ALA A 439 -20.77 -9.48 -25.51
C ALA A 439 -22.12 -9.17 -26.23
N LYS A 440 -23.18 -8.91 -25.49
CA LYS A 440 -24.51 -8.61 -26.04
C LYS A 440 -24.63 -7.19 -26.60
N TYR A 441 -23.81 -6.25 -26.17
CA TYR A 441 -23.99 -4.83 -26.45
C TYR A 441 -22.98 -4.24 -27.42
N ASP A 442 -21.97 -4.96 -27.86
CA ASP A 442 -20.94 -4.51 -28.83
C ASP A 442 -20.34 -3.12 -28.47
N ILE A 443 -19.98 -2.96 -27.21
CA ILE A 443 -19.44 -1.70 -26.71
C ILE A 443 -17.92 -1.76 -26.71
N THR A 444 -17.28 -0.81 -27.38
CA THR A 444 -15.82 -0.62 -27.33
C THR A 444 -15.43 0.17 -26.11
N MET A 445 -14.44 -0.32 -25.36
CA MET A 445 -13.88 0.36 -24.21
C MET A 445 -12.42 -0.05 -24.03
N LYS A 446 -11.66 0.73 -23.24
CA LYS A 446 -10.26 0.45 -22.96
C LYS A 446 -10.10 -0.70 -21.97
N GLU A 447 -8.94 -1.38 -22.02
CA GLU A 447 -8.60 -2.47 -21.11
C GLU A 447 -8.74 -2.08 -19.63
N ASN A 448 -8.34 -0.84 -19.29
CA ASN A 448 -8.48 -0.31 -17.92
C ASN A 448 -9.95 -0.30 -17.47
N THR A 449 -10.87 0.12 -18.35
CA THR A 449 -12.31 0.15 -18.04
C THR A 449 -12.87 -1.27 -17.82
N PHE A 450 -12.41 -2.25 -18.60
CA PHE A 450 -12.77 -3.65 -18.36
C PHE A 450 -12.35 -4.13 -16.99
N PHE A 451 -11.10 -3.89 -16.59
CA PHE A 451 -10.62 -4.27 -15.26
C PHE A 451 -11.39 -3.55 -14.15
N HIS A 452 -11.68 -2.28 -14.31
CA HIS A 452 -12.51 -1.53 -13.36
C HIS A 452 -13.94 -2.08 -13.26
N LEU A 453 -14.55 -2.49 -14.37
CA LEU A 453 -15.85 -3.14 -14.35
C LEU A 453 -15.82 -4.47 -13.60
N ILE A 454 -14.80 -5.29 -13.81
CA ILE A 454 -14.60 -6.55 -13.08
C ILE A 454 -14.45 -6.25 -11.58
N GLU A 455 -13.56 -5.34 -11.20
CA GLU A 455 -13.33 -4.96 -9.81
C GLU A 455 -14.60 -4.43 -9.14
N ARG A 456 -15.35 -3.59 -9.86
CA ARG A 456 -16.62 -3.04 -9.37
C ARG A 456 -17.71 -4.10 -9.23
N THR A 457 -17.76 -5.06 -10.15
CA THR A 457 -18.69 -6.21 -10.05
C THR A 457 -18.39 -7.00 -8.79
N VAL A 458 -17.14 -7.40 -8.63
CA VAL A 458 -16.68 -8.18 -7.48
C VAL A 458 -16.83 -7.43 -6.16
N SER A 459 -16.64 -6.12 -6.16
CA SER A 459 -16.82 -5.29 -4.96
C SER A 459 -18.24 -5.23 -4.44
N GLY A 460 -19.22 -5.47 -5.32
CA GLY A 460 -20.64 -5.53 -4.95
C GLY A 460 -21.13 -6.92 -4.52
N GLU A 461 -20.28 -7.94 -4.67
CA GLU A 461 -20.64 -9.34 -4.40
C GLU A 461 -20.11 -9.81 -3.05
N SER A 462 -20.87 -10.77 -2.46
CA SER A 462 -20.48 -11.45 -1.23
C SER A 462 -20.71 -12.95 -1.35
N VAL A 463 -19.96 -13.72 -0.57
CA VAL A 463 -20.19 -15.16 -0.39
C VAL A 463 -20.90 -15.37 0.91
N ASN A 464 -22.10 -15.96 0.84
CA ASN A 464 -22.87 -16.31 2.00
C ASN A 464 -22.38 -17.65 2.57
N PHE A 465 -22.22 -17.70 3.88
CA PHE A 465 -21.96 -18.95 4.57
C PHE A 465 -23.28 -19.72 4.72
N ILE A 466 -23.21 -21.03 4.56
CA ILE A 466 -24.34 -21.92 4.79
C ILE A 466 -24.29 -22.30 6.28
N GLY A 467 -25.15 -21.67 7.08
CA GLY A 467 -25.30 -21.96 8.50
C GLY A 467 -26.64 -22.63 8.80
N GLU A 468 -26.77 -23.28 9.94
CA GLU A 468 -28.08 -23.73 10.45
C GLU A 468 -28.73 -22.56 11.20
N PRO A 469 -29.81 -21.98 10.69
CA PRO A 469 -30.53 -20.92 11.40
C PRO A 469 -30.92 -21.37 12.82
N LEU A 470 -30.80 -20.45 13.79
CA LEU A 470 -31.22 -20.69 15.17
C LEU A 470 -30.41 -21.77 15.92
N ASN A 471 -29.13 -21.96 15.55
CA ASN A 471 -28.22 -22.84 16.28
C ASN A 471 -26.89 -22.13 16.56
N GLY A 472 -26.40 -22.21 17.76
CA GLY A 472 -25.10 -21.66 18.18
C GLY A 472 -25.05 -20.14 18.37
N LEU A 473 -23.85 -19.63 18.59
CA LEU A 473 -23.54 -18.20 18.71
C LEU A 473 -23.90 -17.48 17.42
N GLN A 474 -24.66 -16.40 17.51
CA GLN A 474 -25.12 -15.66 16.33
C GLN A 474 -24.11 -14.58 15.93
N ILE A 475 -23.53 -14.68 14.73
CA ILE A 475 -22.69 -13.64 14.10
C ILE A 475 -23.44 -13.09 12.90
N MET A 476 -23.77 -11.79 12.94
CA MET A 476 -24.63 -11.20 11.92
C MET A 476 -24.32 -9.74 11.65
N GLY A 477 -24.71 -9.24 10.51
CA GLY A 477 -24.70 -7.83 10.20
C GLY A 477 -25.86 -7.09 10.86
N VAL A 478 -25.87 -5.76 10.77
CA VAL A 478 -26.90 -4.93 11.39
C VAL A 478 -28.30 -5.17 10.78
N LEU A 479 -28.37 -5.44 9.46
CA LEU A 479 -29.64 -5.63 8.78
C LEU A 479 -30.31 -6.97 9.13
N GLU A 480 -29.51 -7.97 9.40
CA GLU A 480 -29.93 -9.34 9.74
C GLU A 480 -30.55 -9.43 11.15
N THR A 481 -30.26 -8.44 12.01
CA THR A 481 -30.85 -8.38 13.38
C THR A 481 -32.33 -7.92 13.39
N ARG A 482 -32.88 -7.59 12.24
CA ARG A 482 -34.29 -7.09 12.16
C ARG A 482 -35.26 -8.12 12.66
N ALA A 483 -36.16 -7.65 13.54
CA ALA A 483 -37.21 -8.46 14.19
C ALA A 483 -36.69 -9.66 15.01
N LEU A 484 -35.37 -9.68 15.35
CA LEU A 484 -34.78 -10.65 16.27
C LEU A 484 -34.50 -10.00 17.62
N ASP A 485 -34.57 -10.81 18.68
CA ASP A 485 -34.27 -10.40 20.05
C ASP A 485 -33.18 -11.31 20.61
N PHE A 486 -32.24 -10.70 21.35
CA PHE A 486 -31.12 -11.41 21.98
C PHE A 486 -30.96 -10.90 23.42
N ASP A 487 -30.60 -11.79 24.34
CA ASP A 487 -30.35 -11.42 25.72
C ASP A 487 -28.99 -10.73 25.86
N ASN A 488 -27.99 -11.19 25.09
CA ASN A 488 -26.63 -10.65 25.11
C ASN A 488 -26.24 -10.16 23.72
N ILE A 489 -25.88 -8.90 23.62
CA ILE A 489 -25.47 -8.28 22.37
C ILE A 489 -24.11 -7.64 22.50
N ILE A 490 -23.22 -7.94 21.56
CA ILE A 490 -21.88 -7.34 21.46
C ILE A 490 -21.73 -6.69 20.10
N ILE A 491 -21.41 -5.39 20.04
CA ILE A 491 -21.30 -4.63 18.79
C ILE A 491 -19.93 -3.94 18.77
N PRO A 492 -18.96 -4.37 17.95
CA PRO A 492 -17.73 -3.64 17.71
C PRO A 492 -17.90 -2.52 16.69
N SER A 493 -16.86 -1.72 16.50
CA SER A 493 -16.80 -0.64 15.50
C SER A 493 -17.89 0.41 15.61
N MET A 494 -18.30 0.72 16.83
CA MET A 494 -19.28 1.77 17.12
C MET A 494 -18.66 3.16 16.98
N ASN A 495 -18.14 3.45 15.79
CA ASN A 495 -17.53 4.72 15.44
C ASN A 495 -18.37 5.48 14.42
N GLU A 496 -18.31 6.81 14.45
CA GLU A 496 -18.97 7.66 13.47
C GLU A 496 -18.49 7.29 12.05
N ARG A 497 -19.40 7.30 11.08
CA ARG A 497 -19.22 6.85 9.68
C ARG A 497 -19.13 5.33 9.48
N ILE A 498 -18.96 4.52 10.53
CA ILE A 498 -19.08 3.07 10.46
C ILE A 498 -20.48 2.67 10.93
N PHE A 499 -20.91 3.19 12.10
CA PHE A 499 -22.28 3.03 12.59
C PHE A 499 -22.73 4.29 13.36
N PRO A 500 -23.61 5.11 12.79
CA PRO A 500 -24.27 4.96 11.51
C PRO A 500 -23.36 5.11 10.31
N ARG A 501 -23.57 4.27 9.28
CA ARG A 501 -22.87 4.39 8.02
C ARG A 501 -23.42 5.62 7.29
N LYS A 502 -22.58 6.59 6.98
CA LYS A 502 -22.97 7.68 6.08
C LYS A 502 -22.87 7.19 4.64
N HIS A 503 -24.00 6.87 4.05
CA HIS A 503 -24.09 6.72 2.61
C HIS A 503 -24.43 8.08 2.01
N TYR A 504 -23.44 8.72 1.43
CA TYR A 504 -23.72 9.82 0.52
C TYR A 504 -24.38 9.22 -0.71
N THR A 505 -25.67 9.49 -0.90
CA THR A 505 -26.34 9.17 -2.14
C THR A 505 -25.68 10.00 -3.25
N ARG A 506 -24.83 9.37 -4.04
CA ARG A 506 -24.36 9.98 -5.27
C ARG A 506 -25.57 10.18 -6.16
N SER A 507 -25.98 11.42 -6.35
CA SER A 507 -27.21 11.80 -7.05
C SER A 507 -27.01 13.13 -7.76
N PHE A 508 -27.58 13.22 -8.95
CA PHE A 508 -27.69 14.48 -9.68
C PHE A 508 -28.82 15.37 -9.14
N ILE A 509 -29.81 14.77 -8.44
CA ILE A 509 -30.95 15.49 -7.89
C ILE A 509 -30.56 16.15 -6.57
N PRO A 510 -30.56 17.50 -6.48
CA PRO A 510 -30.24 18.22 -5.25
C PRO A 510 -31.15 17.85 -4.08
N ASP A 511 -30.59 17.85 -2.86
CA ASP A 511 -31.31 17.46 -1.64
C ASP A 511 -32.57 18.32 -1.39
N LEU A 512 -32.53 19.59 -1.74
CA LEU A 512 -33.68 20.48 -1.66
C LEU A 512 -34.85 19.97 -2.51
N LEU A 513 -34.57 19.55 -3.75
CA LEU A 513 -35.62 18.97 -4.60
C LEU A 513 -36.08 17.62 -4.09
N ARG A 514 -35.15 16.77 -3.59
CA ARG A 514 -35.52 15.52 -2.93
C ARG A 514 -36.56 15.75 -1.80
N ARG A 515 -36.33 16.76 -0.97
CA ARG A 515 -37.29 17.15 0.10
C ARG A 515 -38.63 17.63 -0.47
N CYS A 516 -38.59 18.51 -1.47
CA CYS A 516 -39.82 19.04 -2.09
C CYS A 516 -40.71 17.95 -2.68
N TYR A 517 -40.11 16.95 -3.30
CA TYR A 517 -40.82 15.84 -3.92
C TYR A 517 -41.01 14.63 -3.00
N GLY A 518 -40.63 14.73 -1.73
CA GLY A 518 -40.78 13.67 -0.74
C GLY A 518 -39.92 12.42 -0.99
N MET A 519 -38.79 12.59 -1.71
CA MET A 519 -37.77 11.54 -1.95
C MET A 519 -36.91 11.34 -0.71
N ALA A 520 -36.19 10.22 -0.65
CA ALA A 520 -35.25 9.94 0.44
C ALA A 520 -34.11 10.98 0.51
N THR A 521 -33.84 11.44 1.73
CA THR A 521 -32.76 12.37 2.08
C THR A 521 -31.81 11.72 3.08
N ILE A 522 -30.73 12.40 3.45
CA ILE A 522 -29.76 11.90 4.46
C ILE A 522 -30.46 11.66 5.80
N GLU A 523 -31.34 12.55 6.23
CA GLU A 523 -32.09 12.40 7.50
C GLU A 523 -32.98 11.17 7.50
N PHE A 524 -33.45 10.78 6.33
CA PHE A 524 -34.23 9.57 6.16
C PHE A 524 -33.40 8.32 6.49
N GLN A 525 -32.16 8.28 6.02
CA GLN A 525 -31.21 7.21 6.37
C GLN A 525 -30.85 7.21 7.86
N GLU A 526 -30.62 8.38 8.43
CA GLU A 526 -30.34 8.50 9.87
C GLU A 526 -31.48 7.94 10.74
N CYS A 527 -32.72 8.18 10.37
CA CYS A 527 -33.88 7.57 11.07
C CYS A 527 -33.88 6.04 10.97
N ILE A 528 -33.51 5.49 9.82
CA ILE A 528 -33.40 4.03 9.62
C ILE A 528 -32.35 3.41 10.53
N TYR A 529 -31.13 3.99 10.56
CA TYR A 529 -30.05 3.48 11.41
C TYR A 529 -30.36 3.63 12.90
N ALA A 530 -31.01 4.74 13.28
CA ALA A 530 -31.46 4.94 14.65
C ALA A 530 -32.46 3.86 15.06
N TYR A 531 -33.45 3.57 14.20
CA TYR A 531 -34.43 2.51 14.46
C TYR A 531 -33.75 1.14 14.64
N TYR A 532 -32.83 0.75 13.74
CA TYR A 532 -32.11 -0.52 13.87
C TYR A 532 -31.31 -0.61 15.18
N PHE A 533 -30.61 0.44 15.53
CA PHE A 533 -29.83 0.48 16.76
C PHE A 533 -30.70 0.33 17.99
N TYR A 534 -31.68 1.22 18.16
CA TYR A 534 -32.51 1.20 19.35
C TYR A 534 -33.41 -0.02 19.43
N ARG A 535 -33.91 -0.50 18.30
CA ARG A 535 -34.71 -1.73 18.26
C ARG A 535 -33.89 -2.96 18.72
N MET A 536 -32.70 -3.05 18.25
CA MET A 536 -31.78 -4.16 18.57
C MET A 536 -31.48 -4.21 20.07
N ILE A 537 -31.14 -3.07 20.69
CA ILE A 537 -30.74 -3.04 22.10
C ILE A 537 -31.89 -3.00 23.11
N SER A 538 -33.10 -2.59 22.70
CA SER A 538 -34.20 -2.29 23.62
C SER A 538 -34.70 -3.48 24.43
N ARG A 539 -34.51 -4.71 23.96
CA ARG A 539 -34.99 -5.94 24.61
C ARG A 539 -33.86 -6.82 25.15
N ALA A 540 -32.59 -6.39 24.99
CA ALA A 540 -31.48 -7.11 25.53
C ALA A 540 -31.31 -6.91 27.03
N SER A 541 -30.77 -7.89 27.69
CA SER A 541 -30.39 -7.81 29.12
C SER A 541 -28.99 -7.17 29.26
N ASN A 542 -28.03 -7.58 28.44
CA ASN A 542 -26.67 -7.09 28.46
C ASN A 542 -26.24 -6.60 27.07
N VAL A 543 -25.74 -5.39 26.98
CA VAL A 543 -25.27 -4.79 25.72
C VAL A 543 -23.85 -4.30 25.88
N THR A 544 -22.95 -4.78 25.06
CA THR A 544 -21.55 -4.31 25.01
C THR A 544 -21.27 -3.64 23.69
N LEU A 545 -20.84 -2.39 23.75
CA LEU A 545 -20.57 -1.55 22.60
C LEU A 545 -19.08 -1.18 22.59
N LEU A 546 -18.35 -1.62 21.57
CA LEU A 546 -16.92 -1.33 21.46
C LEU A 546 -16.67 -0.32 20.33
N TYR A 547 -15.75 0.58 20.54
CA TYR A 547 -15.35 1.56 19.54
C TYR A 547 -13.82 1.72 19.50
N ASP A 548 -13.29 2.14 18.36
CA ASP A 548 -11.87 2.50 18.22
C ASP A 548 -11.60 3.85 18.87
N ALA A 549 -10.83 3.83 19.95
CA ALA A 549 -10.54 5.00 20.78
C ALA A 549 -9.27 5.76 20.35
N ARG A 550 -8.68 5.49 19.18
CA ARG A 550 -7.49 6.19 18.71
C ARG A 550 -7.82 7.64 18.36
N THR A 551 -7.08 8.58 18.95
CA THR A 551 -7.27 10.03 18.77
C THR A 551 -6.17 10.67 17.92
N ALA A 552 -5.07 9.95 17.63
CA ALA A 552 -3.92 10.46 16.89
C ALA A 552 -3.62 9.61 15.65
N GLY A 553 -3.15 10.25 14.59
CA GLY A 553 -2.76 9.62 13.33
C GLY A 553 -3.76 9.85 12.19
N ALA A 554 -3.43 9.37 10.99
CA ALA A 554 -4.24 9.53 9.77
C ALA A 554 -5.63 8.85 9.85
N ARG A 555 -5.90 8.06 10.89
CA ARG A 555 -7.15 7.34 11.14
C ARG A 555 -7.66 7.62 12.56
N SER A 556 -7.80 8.91 12.93
CA SER A 556 -8.52 9.25 14.15
C SER A 556 -10.01 8.86 14.00
N SER A 557 -10.55 8.14 14.97
CA SER A 557 -11.93 7.66 14.95
C SER A 557 -12.74 8.35 16.04
N GLU A 558 -13.87 8.95 15.68
CA GLU A 558 -14.81 9.50 16.64
C GLU A 558 -15.77 8.40 17.13
N MET A 559 -16.15 8.47 18.41
CA MET A 559 -17.18 7.63 18.98
C MET A 559 -18.53 7.92 18.31
N SER A 560 -19.30 6.87 18.01
CA SER A 560 -20.61 7.00 17.39
C SER A 560 -21.55 7.91 18.19
N ARG A 561 -22.33 8.74 17.50
CA ARG A 561 -23.37 9.59 18.10
C ARG A 561 -24.37 8.81 18.97
N TYR A 562 -24.63 7.55 18.67
CA TYR A 562 -25.51 6.70 19.47
C TYR A 562 -24.94 6.39 20.85
N LEU A 563 -23.63 6.24 20.97
CA LEU A 563 -22.97 6.05 22.26
C LEU A 563 -23.10 7.30 23.14
N TYR A 564 -22.95 8.50 22.56
CA TYR A 564 -23.23 9.74 23.28
C TYR A 564 -24.69 9.84 23.70
N GLN A 565 -25.63 9.47 22.82
CA GLN A 565 -27.05 9.45 23.18
C GLN A 565 -27.33 8.51 24.36
N LEU A 566 -26.73 7.32 24.39
CA LEU A 566 -26.88 6.41 25.53
C LEU A 566 -26.31 7.00 26.82
N LEU A 567 -25.14 7.64 26.77
CA LEU A 567 -24.52 8.25 27.94
C LEU A 567 -25.33 9.38 28.54
N TYR A 568 -26.10 10.11 27.72
CA TYR A 568 -26.87 11.29 28.18
C TYR A 568 -28.37 11.04 28.36
N LEU A 569 -28.94 10.03 27.69
CA LEU A 569 -30.38 9.78 27.73
C LEU A 569 -30.76 8.63 28.65
N TYR A 570 -29.86 7.66 28.88
CA TYR A 570 -30.16 6.56 29.79
C TYR A 570 -29.99 7.02 31.24
N PRO A 571 -30.81 6.44 32.17
CA PRO A 571 -30.71 6.75 33.59
C PRO A 571 -29.35 6.38 34.15
N ASP A 572 -28.92 7.14 35.17
CA ASP A 572 -27.66 6.88 35.88
C ASP A 572 -27.58 5.43 36.39
N GLY A 573 -26.43 4.80 36.16
CA GLY A 573 -26.13 3.43 36.58
C GLY A 573 -26.44 2.34 35.53
N ASN A 574 -27.18 2.63 34.47
CA ASN A 574 -27.45 1.68 33.41
C ASN A 574 -26.36 1.62 32.37
N VAL A 575 -25.59 2.69 32.20
CA VAL A 575 -24.52 2.80 31.21
C VAL A 575 -23.19 2.96 31.92
N ARG A 576 -22.24 2.08 31.60
CA ARG A 576 -20.87 2.15 32.10
C ARG A 576 -19.90 2.41 30.94
N HIS A 577 -19.09 3.44 31.04
CA HIS A 577 -18.06 3.74 30.04
C HIS A 577 -16.66 3.49 30.63
N ARG A 578 -15.82 2.78 29.88
CA ARG A 578 -14.41 2.54 30.23
C ARG A 578 -13.54 2.40 28.99
N ASN A 579 -12.24 2.55 29.17
CA ASN A 579 -11.25 2.25 28.13
C ASN A 579 -10.55 0.92 28.47
N ALA A 580 -10.31 0.09 27.47
CA ALA A 580 -9.47 -1.08 27.57
C ALA A 580 -8.03 -0.68 27.20
N PHE A 581 -7.12 -1.06 28.09
CA PHE A 581 -5.70 -0.90 27.86
C PHE A 581 -5.10 -2.28 27.62
N PHE A 582 -4.28 -2.40 26.59
CA PHE A 582 -3.46 -3.59 26.42
C PHE A 582 -2.15 -3.32 27.13
N ASP A 583 -1.91 -4.08 28.19
CA ASP A 583 -0.60 -4.12 28.81
C ASP A 583 0.31 -4.92 27.85
N ILE A 584 1.08 -4.21 27.05
CA ILE A 584 2.22 -4.81 26.40
C ILE A 584 3.26 -4.91 27.51
N PRO A 585 3.54 -6.14 28.04
CA PRO A 585 4.59 -6.27 29.02
C PRO A 585 5.83 -5.62 28.39
N ALA A 586 6.25 -4.49 28.96
CA ALA A 586 7.55 -3.93 28.68
C ALA A 586 8.54 -5.02 29.12
N THR A 587 8.75 -6.00 28.25
CA THR A 587 9.84 -6.96 28.38
C THR A 587 11.04 -6.09 28.62
N GLY A 588 11.53 -6.15 29.86
CA GLY A 588 12.45 -5.18 30.42
C GLY A 588 13.52 -4.88 29.41
N ARG A 589 13.97 -3.61 29.32
CA ARG A 589 14.96 -3.08 28.38
C ARG A 589 15.84 -4.19 27.88
N ASN A 590 15.68 -4.58 26.62
CA ASN A 590 16.45 -5.66 26.04
C ASN A 590 17.90 -5.42 26.44
N LYS A 591 18.46 -6.32 27.23
CA LYS A 591 19.89 -6.25 27.52
C LYS A 591 20.56 -6.20 26.15
N PRO A 592 21.52 -5.30 25.93
CA PRO A 592 22.24 -5.23 24.66
C PRO A 592 22.67 -6.64 24.28
N LEU A 593 22.43 -7.01 23.03
CA LEU A 593 22.78 -8.34 22.53
C LEU A 593 24.29 -8.52 22.64
N GLU A 594 24.73 -9.42 23.49
CA GLU A 594 26.14 -9.76 23.70
C GLU A 594 26.40 -11.17 23.21
N ILE A 595 27.33 -11.31 22.25
CA ILE A 595 27.69 -12.61 21.66
C ILE A 595 29.07 -13.01 22.16
N LYS A 596 29.12 -14.01 23.03
CA LYS A 596 30.39 -14.62 23.49
C LYS A 596 31.00 -15.45 22.36
N LYS A 597 32.31 -15.39 22.22
CA LYS A 597 33.03 -16.12 21.18
C LYS A 597 33.16 -17.60 21.55
N SER A 598 32.22 -18.41 21.07
CA SER A 598 32.30 -19.87 21.17
C SER A 598 33.43 -20.45 20.30
N PRO A 599 33.85 -21.71 20.50
CA PRO A 599 34.85 -22.37 19.65
C PRO A 599 34.49 -22.32 18.14
N ASP A 600 33.20 -22.43 17.81
CA ASP A 600 32.76 -22.35 16.41
C ASP A 600 32.89 -20.94 15.82
N ILE A 601 32.58 -19.93 16.61
CA ILE A 601 32.79 -18.53 16.21
C ILE A 601 34.28 -18.26 16.03
N MET A 602 35.12 -18.75 16.97
CA MET A 602 36.58 -18.61 16.84
C MET A 602 37.14 -19.32 15.61
N ARG A 603 36.60 -20.49 15.25
CA ARG A 603 36.98 -21.18 14.00
C ARG A 603 36.71 -20.33 12.77
N ARG A 604 35.56 -19.65 12.72
CA ARG A 604 35.19 -18.72 11.63
C ARG A 604 36.09 -17.48 11.60
N ILE A 605 36.42 -16.91 12.76
CA ILE A 605 37.33 -15.77 12.88
C ILE A 605 38.76 -16.15 12.44
N ASN A 606 39.22 -17.35 12.78
CA ASN A 606 40.57 -17.82 12.46
C ASN A 606 40.80 -17.98 10.95
N ARG A 607 39.75 -17.95 10.12
CA ARG A 607 39.89 -17.89 8.64
C ARG A 607 40.62 -16.63 8.14
N TYR A 608 40.71 -15.59 8.96
CA TYR A 608 41.43 -14.35 8.66
C TYR A 608 42.92 -14.43 9.02
N LEU A 609 43.36 -15.49 9.70
CA LEU A 609 44.78 -15.70 10.04
C LEU A 609 45.58 -16.10 8.80
N ALA A 610 46.87 -15.68 8.76
CA ALA A 610 47.74 -15.96 7.66
C ALA A 610 48.01 -17.46 7.43
N LEU A 611 47.97 -18.28 8.51
CA LEU A 611 48.19 -19.72 8.51
C LEU A 611 46.87 -20.53 8.32
N SER A 612 45.77 -19.92 8.04
CA SER A 612 44.50 -20.62 7.82
C SER A 612 44.48 -21.30 6.43
N ASP A 613 43.93 -22.52 6.36
CA ASP A 613 43.70 -23.23 5.11
C ASP A 613 42.67 -22.50 4.24
N GLU A 614 41.60 -21.96 4.86
CA GLU A 614 40.61 -21.10 4.23
C GLU A 614 41.00 -19.63 4.37
N LYS A 615 41.76 -19.09 3.39
CA LYS A 615 42.25 -17.72 3.44
C LYS A 615 41.13 -16.70 3.21
N ARG A 616 40.70 -16.02 4.28
CA ARG A 616 39.92 -14.77 4.20
C ARG A 616 40.79 -13.56 4.50
N TYR A 617 40.41 -12.42 3.95
CA TYR A 617 41.15 -11.18 4.07
C TYR A 617 40.31 -10.12 4.76
N LEU A 618 40.87 -9.37 5.69
CA LEU A 618 40.28 -8.18 6.27
C LEU A 618 40.51 -7.02 5.30
N SER A 619 39.39 -6.41 4.87
CA SER A 619 39.38 -5.20 4.05
C SER A 619 39.29 -3.94 4.92
N PRO A 620 39.64 -2.74 4.42
CA PRO A 620 39.41 -1.49 5.15
C PRO A 620 37.99 -1.29 5.61
N SER A 621 37.01 -1.70 4.80
CA SER A 621 35.58 -1.64 5.15
C SER A 621 35.23 -2.57 6.30
N SER A 622 35.74 -3.81 6.31
CA SER A 622 35.52 -4.77 7.40
C SER A 622 36.17 -4.31 8.72
N ILE A 623 37.40 -3.75 8.64
CA ILE A 623 38.11 -3.18 9.80
C ILE A 623 37.32 -1.97 10.35
N ASN A 624 36.90 -1.06 9.49
CA ASN A 624 36.04 0.08 9.84
C ASN A 624 34.71 -0.36 10.49
N CYS A 625 34.12 -1.44 9.98
CA CYS A 625 32.89 -2.02 10.56
C CYS A 625 33.14 -2.55 11.97
N TYR A 626 34.24 -3.30 12.18
CA TYR A 626 34.60 -3.83 13.49
C TYR A 626 34.84 -2.73 14.52
N ILE A 627 35.65 -1.73 14.15
CA ILE A 627 35.93 -0.59 15.04
C ILE A 627 34.67 0.20 15.36
N ASN A 628 33.76 0.30 14.41
CA ASN A 628 32.53 1.04 14.58
C ASN A 628 31.48 0.29 15.43
N CYS A 629 31.28 -0.99 15.16
CA CYS A 629 30.36 -1.86 15.89
C CYS A 629 30.78 -3.32 15.77
N PRO A 630 31.39 -3.92 16.82
CA PRO A 630 31.80 -5.32 16.83
C PRO A 630 30.65 -6.29 16.50
N LEU A 631 29.44 -6.04 17.00
CA LEU A 631 28.25 -6.87 16.72
C LEU A 631 27.87 -6.83 15.23
N GLN A 632 27.93 -5.67 14.58
CA GLN A 632 27.69 -5.56 13.14
C GLN A 632 28.72 -6.37 12.34
N PHE A 633 30.00 -6.30 12.72
CA PHE A 633 31.04 -7.10 12.11
C PHE A 633 30.77 -8.60 12.26
N TYR A 634 30.36 -9.04 13.44
CA TYR A 634 30.00 -10.44 13.70
C TYR A 634 28.88 -10.91 12.76
N LEU A 635 27.77 -10.18 12.71
CA LEU A 635 26.65 -10.55 11.86
C LEU A 635 27.03 -10.57 10.37
N GLN A 636 27.72 -9.55 9.91
CA GLN A 636 28.02 -9.38 8.48
C GLN A 636 29.21 -10.20 7.97
N TYR A 637 30.29 -10.31 8.74
CA TYR A 637 31.57 -10.87 8.26
C TYR A 637 31.95 -12.22 8.92
N VAL A 638 31.35 -12.58 10.04
CA VAL A 638 31.57 -13.86 10.69
C VAL A 638 30.42 -14.83 10.45
N CYS A 639 29.18 -14.32 10.49
CA CYS A 639 27.97 -15.11 10.19
C CYS A 639 27.61 -15.10 8.72
N ASP A 640 28.24 -14.25 7.90
CA ASP A 640 27.92 -14.05 6.48
C ASP A 640 26.43 -13.72 6.24
N LEU A 641 25.82 -12.94 7.17
CA LEU A 641 24.45 -12.49 7.01
C LEU A 641 24.42 -11.30 6.05
N TYR A 642 23.85 -11.51 4.90
CA TYR A 642 23.56 -10.47 3.94
C TYR A 642 22.08 -10.13 4.01
N ILE A 643 21.76 -8.85 4.17
CA ILE A 643 20.41 -8.36 3.94
C ILE A 643 20.43 -7.85 2.51
N ASP A 644 19.61 -8.47 1.69
CA ASP A 644 19.46 -8.06 0.30
C ASP A 644 19.08 -6.58 0.25
N ASP A 645 19.84 -5.82 -0.49
CA ASP A 645 19.44 -4.45 -0.81
C ASP A 645 18.28 -4.55 -1.79
N ASP A 646 17.11 -4.05 -1.39
CA ASP A 646 16.00 -3.93 -2.31
C ASP A 646 16.42 -3.10 -3.52
N VAL A 647 15.99 -3.51 -4.71
CA VAL A 647 16.13 -2.70 -5.91
C VAL A 647 15.37 -1.41 -5.67
N VAL A 648 16.07 -0.27 -5.68
CA VAL A 648 15.48 1.05 -5.47
C VAL A 648 15.34 1.80 -6.79
N ASP A 649 14.26 2.56 -6.94
CA ASP A 649 13.93 3.28 -8.18
C ASP A 649 14.85 4.47 -8.47
N TYR A 650 15.66 4.84 -7.49
CA TYR A 650 16.60 5.95 -7.62
C TYR A 650 18.04 5.46 -7.50
N MET A 651 18.96 6.16 -8.15
CA MET A 651 20.38 5.89 -8.01
C MET A 651 20.84 6.31 -6.62
N ASP A 652 21.19 5.34 -5.79
CA ASP A 652 21.74 5.57 -4.46
C ASP A 652 23.17 6.14 -4.50
N GLU A 653 23.62 6.69 -3.36
CA GLU A 653 24.96 7.28 -3.25
C GLU A 653 26.08 6.26 -3.47
N SER A 654 25.86 4.99 -3.18
CA SER A 654 26.82 3.90 -3.39
C SER A 654 27.01 3.62 -4.87
N THR A 655 25.91 3.50 -5.62
CA THR A 655 25.92 3.29 -7.08
C THR A 655 26.57 4.49 -7.80
N LEU A 656 26.21 5.72 -7.39
CA LEU A 656 26.85 6.93 -7.90
C LEU A 656 28.36 6.91 -7.65
N GLY A 657 28.79 6.50 -6.45
CA GLY A 657 30.21 6.33 -6.12
C GLY A 657 30.90 5.37 -7.06
N THR A 658 30.35 4.18 -7.24
CA THR A 658 30.89 3.15 -8.14
C THR A 658 31.05 3.66 -9.57
N ILE A 659 30.05 4.40 -10.09
CA ILE A 659 30.10 4.97 -11.44
C ILE A 659 31.22 6.03 -11.56
N VAL A 660 31.31 6.93 -10.59
CA VAL A 660 32.35 8.00 -10.61
C VAL A 660 33.77 7.40 -10.56
N HIS A 661 34.01 6.40 -9.70
CA HIS A 661 35.29 5.68 -9.63
C HIS A 661 35.62 5.01 -10.97
N ARG A 662 34.61 4.34 -11.58
CA ARG A 662 34.78 3.67 -12.87
C ARG A 662 35.11 4.64 -14.01
N VAL A 663 34.44 5.80 -14.05
CA VAL A 663 34.72 6.85 -15.05
C VAL A 663 36.12 7.44 -14.87
N ALA A 664 36.50 7.72 -13.62
CA ALA A 664 37.85 8.21 -13.31
C ALA A 664 38.95 7.20 -13.74
N GLU A 665 38.78 5.92 -13.36
CA GLU A 665 39.63 4.83 -13.74
C GLU A 665 39.80 4.74 -15.26
N LEU A 666 38.70 4.65 -16.00
CA LEU A 666 38.69 4.51 -17.46
C LEU A 666 39.37 5.69 -18.15
N SER A 667 39.14 6.91 -17.64
CA SER A 667 39.74 8.14 -18.20
C SER A 667 41.28 8.09 -18.16
N TYR A 668 41.88 7.70 -17.03
CA TYR A 668 43.31 7.63 -16.88
C TYR A 668 43.94 6.37 -17.51
N LYS A 669 43.31 5.21 -17.41
CA LYS A 669 43.74 3.97 -18.05
C LYS A 669 43.81 4.11 -19.57
N ARG A 670 42.82 4.78 -20.17
CA ARG A 670 42.84 5.08 -21.62
C ARG A 670 44.08 5.87 -22.02
N CYS A 671 44.43 6.89 -21.25
CA CYS A 671 45.62 7.69 -21.53
C CYS A 671 46.93 6.88 -21.37
N ARG A 672 46.95 5.97 -20.39
CA ARG A 672 48.14 5.13 -20.13
C ARG A 672 48.36 4.09 -21.22
N GLY A 673 47.28 3.45 -21.72
CA GLY A 673 47.34 2.30 -22.60
C GLY A 673 48.17 1.16 -21.97
N ASP A 674 49.05 0.52 -22.76
CA ASP A 674 49.92 -0.61 -22.33
C ASP A 674 51.19 -0.16 -21.62
N LYS A 675 51.39 1.15 -21.39
CA LYS A 675 52.57 1.66 -20.68
C LYS A 675 52.51 1.39 -19.19
N PRO A 676 53.64 1.19 -18.51
CA PRO A 676 53.63 0.97 -17.06
C PRO A 676 53.13 2.19 -16.28
N GLU A 677 53.38 3.40 -16.80
CA GLU A 677 52.88 4.67 -16.24
C GLU A 677 52.75 5.72 -17.35
N ILE A 678 52.01 6.79 -17.11
CA ILE A 678 51.89 7.93 -18.01
C ILE A 678 52.07 9.24 -17.26
N LYS A 679 52.86 10.15 -17.87
CA LYS A 679 53.03 11.51 -17.35
C LYS A 679 51.81 12.34 -17.65
N ILE A 680 51.12 12.80 -16.61
CA ILE A 680 49.95 13.68 -16.67
C ILE A 680 50.44 15.12 -16.62
N THR A 681 50.16 15.86 -17.70
CA THR A 681 50.46 17.28 -17.82
C THR A 681 49.18 18.11 -17.89
N SER A 682 49.31 19.44 -17.73
CA SER A 682 48.16 20.36 -17.81
C SER A 682 47.49 20.27 -19.18
N GLU A 683 48.25 20.13 -20.26
CA GLU A 683 47.77 20.02 -21.64
C GLU A 683 46.99 18.73 -21.85
N LEU A 684 47.40 17.62 -21.25
CA LEU A 684 46.68 16.35 -21.33
C LEU A 684 45.32 16.46 -20.59
N LEU A 685 45.30 17.10 -19.42
CA LEU A 685 44.06 17.33 -18.69
C LEU A 685 43.11 18.27 -19.45
N ASP A 686 43.65 19.28 -20.16
CA ASP A 686 42.84 20.12 -21.05
C ASP A 686 42.26 19.31 -22.22
N SER A 687 43.00 18.41 -22.81
CA SER A 687 42.51 17.51 -23.85
C SER A 687 41.32 16.68 -23.32
N LEU A 688 41.46 16.05 -22.15
CA LEU A 688 40.41 15.24 -21.56
C LEU A 688 39.13 16.05 -21.26
N MET A 689 39.27 17.32 -20.85
CA MET A 689 38.10 18.19 -20.64
C MET A 689 37.40 18.60 -21.95
N ASN A 690 38.16 18.73 -23.05
CA ASN A 690 37.65 19.15 -24.34
C ASN A 690 37.10 17.98 -25.17
N GLU A 691 37.55 16.75 -24.93
CA GLU A 691 36.99 15.53 -25.53
C GLU A 691 35.58 15.17 -24.98
N LYS A 692 34.64 16.11 -25.14
CA LYS A 692 33.31 15.99 -24.56
C LYS A 692 32.59 14.71 -24.98
N VAL A 693 32.64 14.33 -26.24
CA VAL A 693 31.96 13.15 -26.80
C VAL A 693 32.47 11.88 -26.14
N GLU A 694 33.78 11.78 -25.95
CA GLU A 694 34.38 10.60 -25.35
C GLU A 694 34.12 10.50 -23.86
N LEU A 695 34.16 11.61 -23.14
CA LEU A 695 33.80 11.64 -21.72
C LEU A 695 32.33 11.25 -21.51
N GLU A 696 31.42 11.74 -22.33
CA GLU A 696 30.01 11.35 -22.29
C GLU A 696 29.82 9.85 -22.62
N ARG A 697 30.63 9.30 -23.52
CA ARG A 697 30.65 7.89 -23.85
C ARG A 697 31.11 7.01 -22.67
N LEU A 698 32.23 7.37 -22.01
CA LEU A 698 32.70 6.66 -20.82
C LEU A 698 31.67 6.67 -19.70
N ILE A 699 31.00 7.81 -19.51
CA ILE A 699 29.96 7.96 -18.50
C ILE A 699 28.75 7.10 -18.84
N THR A 700 28.28 7.15 -20.10
CA THR A 700 27.16 6.33 -20.59
C THR A 700 27.44 4.85 -20.38
N ARG A 701 28.64 4.40 -20.73
CA ARG A 701 29.10 3.03 -20.49
C ARG A 701 29.04 2.68 -19.01
N SER A 702 29.64 3.49 -18.15
CA SER A 702 29.74 3.21 -16.71
C SER A 702 28.36 3.19 -16.04
N ILE A 703 27.43 4.04 -16.47
CA ILE A 703 26.04 4.03 -16.01
C ILE A 703 25.31 2.76 -16.49
N ASN A 704 25.45 2.41 -17.75
CA ASN A 704 24.82 1.22 -18.31
C ASN A 704 25.36 -0.08 -17.67
N GLU A 705 26.65 -0.15 -17.36
CA GLU A 705 27.26 -1.29 -16.65
C GLU A 705 26.82 -1.37 -15.18
N SER A 706 26.75 -0.25 -14.48
CA SER A 706 26.55 -0.24 -13.02
C SER A 706 25.11 -0.04 -12.58
N TYR A 707 24.35 0.81 -13.27
CA TYR A 707 22.97 1.15 -12.91
C TYR A 707 21.96 0.43 -13.77
N ASN A 708 22.06 0.51 -15.09
CA ASN A 708 21.14 -0.15 -16.01
C ASN A 708 21.40 -1.67 -16.15
N LYS A 709 22.52 -2.18 -15.62
CA LYS A 709 22.94 -3.59 -15.68
C LYS A 709 22.81 -4.21 -17.06
N LEU A 710 23.06 -3.43 -18.09
CA LEU A 710 23.02 -3.93 -19.45
C LEU A 710 24.22 -4.84 -19.68
N PRO A 711 24.02 -6.07 -20.19
CA PRO A 711 25.10 -7.02 -20.38
C PRO A 711 26.14 -6.44 -21.35
N ASN A 712 27.41 -6.58 -20.97
CA ASN A 712 28.51 -6.31 -21.90
C ASN A 712 28.61 -7.50 -22.86
N ASN A 713 28.09 -7.33 -24.08
CA ASN A 713 28.12 -8.39 -25.11
C ASN A 713 29.50 -8.61 -25.71
N SER A 714 30.55 -8.03 -25.15
CA SER A 714 31.90 -8.21 -25.61
C SER A 714 32.60 -9.39 -24.92
N PRO A 715 33.25 -10.29 -25.67
CA PRO A 715 34.05 -11.38 -25.10
C PRO A 715 35.28 -10.88 -24.29
N ASN A 716 35.61 -9.62 -24.39
CA ASN A 716 36.68 -8.98 -23.62
C ASN A 716 36.11 -7.79 -22.84
N PRO A 717 36.11 -7.81 -21.46
CA PRO A 717 35.59 -6.71 -20.64
C PRO A 717 36.23 -5.34 -20.91
N ASP A 718 37.44 -5.34 -21.43
CA ASP A 718 38.22 -4.12 -21.75
C ASP A 718 38.14 -3.73 -23.24
N SER A 719 37.39 -4.45 -24.07
CA SER A 719 37.26 -4.15 -25.50
C SER A 719 36.31 -2.97 -25.76
N GLU A 720 36.59 -2.24 -26.83
CA GLU A 720 35.89 -1.01 -27.26
C GLU A 720 34.43 -1.17 -27.68
N TYR A 721 33.87 -2.36 -27.61
CA TYR A 721 32.42 -2.57 -27.90
C TYR A 721 31.57 -2.14 -26.71
N VAL A 722 31.18 -0.92 -26.77
CA VAL A 722 30.49 -0.20 -25.71
C VAL A 722 28.98 -0.35 -25.83
N ASN A 723 28.31 -0.52 -24.69
CA ASN A 723 26.89 -0.40 -24.61
C ASN A 723 26.50 1.11 -24.68
N ASP A 724 26.50 1.66 -25.89
CA ASP A 724 26.19 3.09 -26.19
C ASP A 724 24.69 3.38 -26.15
N THR A 725 23.89 2.57 -25.46
CA THR A 725 22.46 2.84 -25.29
C THR A 725 22.25 4.22 -24.66
N PRO A 726 21.49 5.12 -25.30
CA PRO A 726 21.27 6.46 -24.78
C PRO A 726 20.67 6.44 -23.38
N LEU A 727 21.12 7.35 -22.54
CA LEU A 727 20.58 7.53 -21.18
C LEU A 727 19.28 8.29 -21.22
N PHE A 728 18.31 7.90 -20.39
CA PHE A 728 17.00 8.53 -20.25
C PHE A 728 16.68 8.83 -18.77
N GLY A 729 15.76 9.77 -18.53
CA GLY A 729 15.25 10.08 -17.21
C GLY A 729 16.34 10.45 -16.20
N GLN A 730 16.33 9.82 -15.04
CA GLN A 730 17.27 10.09 -13.97
C GLN A 730 18.73 9.79 -14.36
N ALA A 731 18.97 8.71 -15.09
CA ALA A 731 20.30 8.33 -15.57
C ALA A 731 20.95 9.44 -16.41
N LEU A 732 20.17 10.13 -17.26
CA LEU A 732 20.65 11.27 -18.05
C LEU A 732 21.04 12.46 -17.17
N VAL A 733 20.22 12.80 -16.16
CA VAL A 733 20.52 13.89 -15.22
C VAL A 733 21.80 13.60 -14.45
N ILE A 734 21.95 12.38 -13.96
CA ILE A 734 23.14 11.94 -13.23
C ILE A 734 24.35 11.91 -14.14
N GLY A 735 24.22 11.45 -15.38
CA GLY A 735 25.30 11.51 -16.36
C GLY A 735 25.85 12.93 -16.54
N ARG A 736 24.98 13.92 -16.65
CA ARG A 736 25.38 15.35 -16.72
C ARG A 736 26.09 15.82 -15.43
N THR A 737 25.64 15.36 -14.28
CA THR A 737 26.30 15.67 -12.99
C THR A 737 27.71 15.09 -12.94
N ILE A 738 27.88 13.84 -13.41
CA ILE A 738 29.19 13.19 -13.47
C ILE A 738 30.12 13.91 -14.45
N VAL A 739 29.63 14.37 -15.61
CA VAL A 739 30.41 15.23 -16.53
C VAL A 739 30.98 16.44 -15.78
N HIS A 740 30.14 17.10 -14.98
CA HIS A 740 30.57 18.26 -14.19
C HIS A 740 31.64 17.86 -13.14
N PHE A 741 31.44 16.78 -12.43
CA PHE A 741 32.43 16.27 -11.45
C PHE A 741 33.78 15.96 -12.09
N MET A 742 33.75 15.27 -13.23
CA MET A 742 35.01 14.91 -13.94
C MET A 742 35.73 16.13 -14.49
N LYS A 743 35.02 17.08 -15.09
CA LYS A 743 35.65 18.33 -15.55
C LYS A 743 36.28 19.11 -14.39
N LYS A 744 35.55 19.17 -13.26
CA LYS A 744 36.06 19.86 -12.07
C LYS A 744 37.28 19.14 -11.47
N LEU A 745 37.26 17.80 -11.48
CA LEU A 745 38.44 17.01 -11.09
C LEU A 745 39.68 17.38 -11.93
N PHE A 746 39.55 17.30 -13.27
CA PHE A 746 40.67 17.59 -14.17
C PHE A 746 41.19 19.04 -14.05
N GLU A 747 40.26 20.00 -13.88
CA GLU A 747 40.62 21.41 -13.62
C GLU A 747 41.42 21.58 -12.35
N LEU A 748 41.02 20.97 -11.25
CA LEU A 748 41.74 21.07 -9.96
C LEU A 748 43.08 20.32 -9.98
N GLU A 749 43.16 19.22 -10.69
CA GLU A 749 44.39 18.43 -10.78
C GLU A 749 45.51 19.14 -11.57
N LYS A 750 45.20 20.13 -12.39
CA LYS A 750 46.22 20.96 -13.04
C LYS A 750 47.19 21.60 -12.04
N GLN A 751 46.73 21.91 -10.82
CA GLN A 751 47.59 22.46 -9.77
C GLN A 751 48.64 21.46 -9.25
N TRP A 752 48.43 20.16 -9.51
CA TRP A 752 49.27 19.07 -9.07
C TRP A 752 50.15 18.49 -10.19
N THR A 753 50.05 19.03 -11.39
CA THR A 753 50.85 18.61 -12.55
C THR A 753 52.28 19.17 -12.46
N PRO A 754 53.30 18.44 -12.97
CA PRO A 754 53.20 17.11 -13.57
C PRO A 754 53.26 15.98 -12.54
N PHE A 755 52.49 14.91 -12.77
CA PHE A 755 52.55 13.68 -12.01
C PHE A 755 52.49 12.48 -12.95
N TYR A 756 52.81 11.28 -12.46
CA TYR A 756 52.74 10.06 -13.26
C TYR A 756 51.59 9.19 -12.71
N PHE A 757 50.59 8.90 -13.55
CA PHE A 757 49.56 7.93 -13.22
C PHE A 757 50.13 6.52 -13.39
N VAL A 758 50.15 5.72 -12.33
CA VAL A 758 50.72 4.37 -12.29
C VAL A 758 49.59 3.34 -12.46
N GLU A 759 48.57 3.35 -11.60
CA GLU A 759 47.55 2.33 -11.61
C GLU A 759 46.23 2.82 -10.97
N GLY A 760 45.08 2.22 -11.35
CA GLY A 760 43.77 2.47 -10.76
C GLY A 760 43.01 1.18 -10.50
N GLU A 761 42.17 1.17 -9.44
CA GLU A 761 41.29 0.08 -9.01
C GLU A 761 42.02 -1.27 -8.88
N LYS A 762 43.29 -1.24 -8.41
CA LYS A 762 44.09 -2.42 -8.25
C LYS A 762 44.00 -3.00 -6.85
N LYS A 763 43.87 -4.32 -6.80
CA LYS A 763 43.77 -5.07 -5.55
C LYS A 763 45.16 -5.51 -5.09
N TYR A 764 45.50 -5.15 -3.85
CA TYR A 764 46.75 -5.51 -3.16
C TYR A 764 46.45 -6.43 -1.98
N ARG A 765 47.40 -7.30 -1.60
CA ARG A 765 47.27 -8.27 -0.51
C ARG A 765 48.55 -8.37 0.27
N CYS A 766 48.47 -8.40 1.59
CA CYS A 766 49.62 -8.61 2.44
C CYS A 766 49.29 -9.42 3.69
N THR A 767 50.30 -9.93 4.36
CA THR A 767 50.20 -10.46 5.70
C THR A 767 50.64 -9.41 6.70
N TYR A 768 49.88 -9.19 7.75
CA TYR A 768 50.09 -8.14 8.74
C TYR A 768 50.26 -8.76 10.12
N LYS A 769 51.43 -8.55 10.77
CA LYS A 769 51.77 -9.07 12.11
C LYS A 769 51.11 -8.16 13.16
N LEU A 770 50.13 -8.69 13.91
CA LEU A 770 49.49 -7.97 15.03
C LEU A 770 50.36 -8.04 16.31
N ASN A 771 50.87 -9.23 16.58
CA ASN A 771 51.79 -9.53 17.69
C ASN A 771 52.60 -10.79 17.35
N ASP A 772 53.42 -11.27 18.28
CA ASP A 772 54.31 -12.43 18.04
C ASP A 772 53.55 -13.75 17.75
N LYS A 773 52.27 -13.83 18.08
CA LYS A 773 51.42 -15.04 17.93
C LYS A 773 50.41 -14.91 16.79
N ILE A 774 50.03 -13.71 16.39
CA ILE A 774 48.90 -13.45 15.49
C ILE A 774 49.37 -12.66 14.29
N THR A 775 49.24 -13.28 13.11
CA THR A 775 49.44 -12.66 11.80
C THR A 775 48.17 -12.80 10.98
N VAL A 776 47.64 -11.73 10.40
CA VAL A 776 46.36 -11.70 9.67
C VAL A 776 46.57 -11.37 8.20
N ASN A 777 45.62 -11.78 7.37
CA ASN A 777 45.59 -11.42 5.97
C ASN A 777 44.82 -10.10 5.75
N LEU A 778 45.46 -9.13 5.12
CA LEU A 778 44.87 -7.86 4.72
C LEU A 778 44.72 -7.76 3.21
N THR A 779 43.69 -7.09 2.76
CA THR A 779 43.49 -6.74 1.34
C THR A 779 43.00 -5.32 1.20
N SER A 780 43.37 -4.65 0.13
CA SER A 780 42.84 -3.33 -0.23
C SER A 780 42.72 -3.21 -1.74
N THR A 781 41.66 -2.64 -2.22
CA THR A 781 41.55 -2.14 -3.58
C THR A 781 41.81 -0.64 -3.50
N ILE A 782 42.83 -0.17 -4.19
CA ILE A 782 43.23 1.23 -4.14
C ILE A 782 42.68 1.93 -5.38
N ASP A 783 41.93 3.01 -5.19
CA ASP A 783 41.23 3.69 -6.27
C ASP A 783 42.20 4.27 -7.29
N ARG A 784 43.32 4.89 -6.81
CA ARG A 784 44.34 5.43 -7.70
C ARG A 784 45.68 5.56 -7.01
N ILE A 785 46.76 5.31 -7.80
CA ILE A 785 48.13 5.44 -7.40
C ILE A 785 48.87 6.31 -8.42
N ASP A 786 49.49 7.38 -7.92
CA ASP A 786 50.36 8.27 -8.71
C ASP A 786 51.76 8.28 -8.16
N ARG A 787 52.71 8.60 -9.03
CA ARG A 787 54.12 8.88 -8.70
C ARG A 787 54.37 10.36 -8.94
N ILE A 788 54.88 11.03 -7.93
CA ILE A 788 55.24 12.47 -7.96
C ILE A 788 56.72 12.59 -7.84
N VAL A 789 57.34 13.41 -8.71
CA VAL A 789 58.76 13.78 -8.65
C VAL A 789 58.84 15.28 -8.40
N ASP A 790 59.30 15.66 -7.23
CA ASP A 790 59.42 17.06 -6.81
C ASP A 790 60.83 17.28 -6.25
N ASN A 791 61.58 18.27 -6.79
CA ASN A 791 62.92 18.60 -6.38
C ASN A 791 63.92 17.41 -6.24
N ASN A 792 63.87 16.42 -7.16
CA ASN A 792 64.61 15.17 -7.12
C ASN A 792 64.20 14.19 -5.99
N GLU A 793 63.11 14.46 -5.25
CA GLU A 793 62.53 13.48 -4.36
C GLU A 793 61.32 12.81 -5.02
N GLU A 794 61.31 11.49 -4.96
CA GLU A 794 60.27 10.67 -5.50
C GLU A 794 59.34 10.22 -4.36
N ARG A 795 58.04 10.44 -4.53
CA ARG A 795 57.02 9.95 -3.60
C ARG A 795 55.83 9.35 -4.34
N VAL A 796 55.18 8.37 -3.70
CA VAL A 796 53.92 7.78 -4.18
C VAL A 796 52.74 8.47 -3.51
N ARG A 797 51.76 8.83 -4.33
CA ARG A 797 50.51 9.39 -3.86
C ARG A 797 49.41 8.32 -3.97
N ILE A 798 48.72 8.04 -2.86
CA ILE A 798 47.58 7.13 -2.81
C ILE A 798 46.30 7.98 -2.69
N VAL A 799 45.43 7.87 -3.68
CA VAL A 799 44.20 8.66 -3.77
C VAL A 799 43.02 7.75 -3.54
N ASP A 800 42.08 8.19 -2.71
CA ASP A 800 40.76 7.59 -2.49
C ASP A 800 39.69 8.59 -2.87
N TYR A 801 38.71 8.17 -3.69
CA TYR A 801 37.63 9.00 -4.18
C TYR A 801 36.39 8.87 -3.28
N LYS A 802 35.77 9.99 -2.95
CA LYS A 802 34.50 10.04 -2.19
C LYS A 802 33.53 10.97 -2.88
N THR A 803 32.35 10.43 -3.22
CA THR A 803 31.25 11.23 -3.77
C THR A 803 30.55 12.05 -2.70
N GLY A 804 30.69 11.68 -1.44
CA GLY A 804 30.18 12.40 -0.28
C GLY A 804 31.08 13.55 0.21
N SER A 805 30.78 14.02 1.41
CA SER A 805 31.58 15.03 2.15
C SER A 805 32.23 14.39 3.37
N ASP A 806 33.40 13.79 3.18
CA ASP A 806 34.21 13.26 4.29
C ASP A 806 35.14 14.32 4.86
N ASN A 807 35.48 14.15 6.13
CA ASN A 807 36.36 15.09 6.82
C ASN A 807 37.83 14.79 6.49
N THR A 808 38.51 15.77 5.87
CA THR A 808 39.93 15.72 5.54
C THR A 808 40.81 16.34 6.64
N ASP A 809 40.22 17.04 7.63
CA ASP A 809 40.92 17.65 8.76
C ASP A 809 40.65 16.85 10.04
N VAL A 810 41.67 16.12 10.48
CA VAL A 810 41.64 15.27 11.66
C VAL A 810 42.27 16.02 12.82
N LYS A 811 41.51 16.46 13.79
CA LYS A 811 41.99 17.25 14.94
C LYS A 811 43.03 16.52 15.78
N GLU A 812 42.76 15.23 16.05
CA GLU A 812 43.63 14.35 16.81
C GLU A 812 43.76 13.00 16.12
N PHE A 813 44.92 12.39 16.14
CA PHE A 813 45.17 11.07 15.52
C PHE A 813 44.28 9.98 16.09
N THR A 814 43.85 10.08 17.34
CA THR A 814 42.91 9.20 18.03
C THR A 814 41.56 9.12 17.33
N ASN A 815 41.15 10.17 16.63
CA ASN A 815 39.87 10.24 15.92
C ASN A 815 39.72 9.24 14.76
N LEU A 816 40.80 8.59 14.35
CA LEU A 816 40.76 7.48 13.38
C LEU A 816 40.08 6.26 13.98
N PHE A 817 40.28 6.01 15.27
CA PHE A 817 39.86 4.79 15.97
C PHE A 817 38.68 5.00 16.92
N GLU A 818 38.53 6.20 17.46
CA GLU A 818 37.54 6.52 18.48
C GLU A 818 36.82 7.83 18.18
N LYS A 819 35.59 7.97 18.61
CA LYS A 819 34.84 9.24 18.58
C LYS A 819 35.32 10.09 19.73
N THR A 820 35.80 11.31 19.44
CA THR A 820 36.24 12.26 20.46
C THR A 820 35.30 13.46 20.51
N GLY A 821 34.60 13.62 21.61
CA GLY A 821 33.62 14.72 21.79
C GLY A 821 32.48 14.68 20.77
N SER A 822 32.22 15.78 20.09
CA SER A 822 31.21 15.95 19.05
C SER A 822 31.67 15.50 17.66
N ASP A 823 32.97 15.19 17.48
CA ASP A 823 33.56 14.93 16.19
C ASP A 823 33.29 13.47 15.74
N LYS A 824 32.89 13.31 14.49
CA LYS A 824 32.73 12.00 13.88
C LYS A 824 34.09 11.33 13.66
N ARG A 825 34.15 10.01 13.78
CA ARG A 825 35.34 9.23 13.51
C ARG A 825 35.78 9.39 12.03
N ALA A 826 37.07 9.62 11.79
CA ALA A 826 37.63 9.85 10.45
C ALA A 826 37.86 8.52 9.70
N LYS A 827 36.78 7.87 9.26
CA LYS A 827 36.74 6.53 8.63
C LYS A 827 37.53 6.48 7.31
N ALA A 828 37.42 7.52 6.49
CA ALA A 828 38.07 7.60 5.19
C ALA A 828 39.59 7.76 5.36
N VAL A 829 40.03 8.52 6.34
CA VAL A 829 41.48 8.67 6.63
C VAL A 829 42.07 7.37 7.19
N LEU A 830 41.36 6.64 8.06
CA LEU A 830 41.75 5.29 8.49
C LEU A 830 41.93 4.36 7.28
N GLN A 831 41.04 4.41 6.32
CA GLN A 831 41.09 3.61 5.07
C GLN A 831 42.37 3.91 4.30
N LEU A 832 42.73 5.17 4.14
CA LEU A 832 43.95 5.60 3.47
C LEU A 832 45.22 5.10 4.17
N PHE A 833 45.27 5.08 5.51
CA PHE A 833 46.39 4.50 6.25
C PHE A 833 46.50 2.98 6.04
N ILE A 834 45.39 2.27 5.98
CA ILE A 834 45.37 0.84 5.64
C ILE A 834 45.88 0.63 4.21
N TYR A 835 45.39 1.44 3.25
CA TYR A 835 45.88 1.43 1.85
C TYR A 835 47.40 1.60 1.77
N SER A 836 47.94 2.60 2.46
CA SER A 836 49.36 2.90 2.48
C SER A 836 50.19 1.75 3.05
N ASN A 837 49.71 1.12 4.14
CA ASN A 837 50.42 -0.02 4.74
C ASN A 837 50.36 -1.26 3.82
N VAL A 838 49.16 -1.58 3.24
CA VAL A 838 49.00 -2.73 2.34
C VAL A 838 49.86 -2.54 1.08
N TYR A 839 49.85 -1.35 0.48
CA TYR A 839 50.67 -1.03 -0.68
C TYR A 839 52.17 -1.17 -0.37
N ALA A 840 52.64 -0.58 0.74
CA ALA A 840 54.03 -0.63 1.16
C ALA A 840 54.51 -2.07 1.38
N MET A 841 53.69 -2.91 2.01
CA MET A 841 54.03 -4.32 2.30
C MET A 841 54.02 -5.19 1.04
N ASP A 842 53.00 -5.06 0.17
CA ASP A 842 52.85 -5.87 -1.04
C ASP A 842 53.95 -5.59 -2.07
N ASN A 843 54.38 -4.32 -2.21
CA ASN A 843 55.40 -3.89 -3.14
C ASN A 843 56.81 -3.77 -2.52
N ASN A 844 56.99 -4.12 -1.23
CA ASN A 844 58.23 -3.90 -0.48
C ASN A 844 58.75 -2.44 -0.63
N TYR A 845 57.83 -1.47 -0.58
CA TYR A 845 58.13 -0.06 -0.79
C TYR A 845 58.43 0.64 0.52
N HIS A 846 59.56 1.33 0.59
CA HIS A 846 60.03 2.02 1.80
C HIS A 846 60.10 3.55 1.66
N GLY A 847 59.78 4.07 0.47
CA GLY A 847 59.78 5.51 0.18
C GLY A 847 58.59 6.25 0.84
N PRO A 848 58.55 7.58 0.67
CA PRO A 848 57.43 8.38 1.19
C PRO A 848 56.14 8.11 0.44
N LEU A 849 55.02 7.96 1.23
CA LEU A 849 53.68 7.76 0.72
C LEU A 849 52.79 8.90 1.21
N GLN A 850 52.16 9.58 0.25
CA GLN A 850 51.21 10.67 0.55
C GLN A 850 49.78 10.20 0.35
N PRO A 851 48.99 10.00 1.41
CA PRO A 851 47.58 9.70 1.29
C PRO A 851 46.74 10.96 0.98
N MET A 852 45.83 10.87 0.03
CA MET A 852 44.96 11.96 -0.42
C MET A 852 43.52 11.50 -0.49
N LEU A 853 42.61 12.37 -0.05
CA LEU A 853 41.17 12.12 -0.10
C LEU A 853 40.54 13.14 -1.06
N TYR A 854 39.89 12.65 -2.10
CA TYR A 854 39.24 13.48 -3.11
C TYR A 854 37.74 13.45 -2.93
N CYS A 855 37.17 14.51 -2.31
CA CYS A 855 35.73 14.64 -2.02
C CYS A 855 35.03 15.47 -3.10
N PHE A 856 34.33 14.84 -4.04
CA PHE A 856 33.71 15.49 -5.20
C PHE A 856 32.73 16.61 -4.82
N ARG A 857 31.93 16.43 -3.79
CA ARG A 857 31.00 17.48 -3.31
C ARG A 857 31.70 18.72 -2.76
N GLN A 858 32.97 18.60 -2.35
CA GLN A 858 33.73 19.70 -1.77
C GLN A 858 34.61 20.43 -2.80
N PHE A 859 34.75 19.92 -4.02
CA PHE A 859 35.59 20.48 -5.06
C PHE A 859 35.29 21.95 -5.37
N SER A 860 34.03 22.34 -5.37
CA SER A 860 33.62 23.73 -5.65
C SER A 860 33.90 24.68 -4.49
N ILE A 861 34.06 24.18 -3.26
CA ILE A 861 34.24 25.00 -2.05
C ILE A 861 35.71 25.02 -1.65
N ASN A 862 36.33 23.85 -1.54
CA ASN A 862 37.67 23.70 -0.93
C ASN A 862 38.73 23.26 -1.94
N GLY A 863 38.37 22.87 -3.17
CA GLY A 863 39.29 22.26 -4.10
C GLY A 863 39.79 20.88 -3.60
N ILE A 864 40.92 20.42 -4.14
CA ILE A 864 41.61 19.22 -3.67
C ILE A 864 42.54 19.64 -2.51
N GLN A 865 42.22 19.15 -1.32
CA GLN A 865 43.00 19.43 -0.11
C GLN A 865 43.71 18.16 0.36
N PRO A 866 45.02 18.27 0.81
CA PRO A 866 45.67 17.17 1.47
C PRO A 866 44.96 16.84 2.80
N VAL A 867 45.05 15.57 3.20
CA VAL A 867 44.61 15.17 4.54
C VAL A 867 45.47 15.95 5.57
N LYS A 868 44.82 16.51 6.59
CA LYS A 868 45.48 17.22 7.69
C LYS A 868 45.30 16.44 8.98
N ILE A 869 46.37 16.34 9.75
CA ILE A 869 46.36 15.80 11.11
C ILE A 869 46.88 16.87 12.06
N ALA A 870 46.08 17.22 13.08
CA ALA A 870 46.41 18.32 14.01
C ALA A 870 46.71 19.66 13.28
N LYS A 871 45.96 19.96 12.19
CA LYS A 871 46.10 21.11 11.29
C LYS A 871 47.28 21.09 10.36
N GLU A 872 48.19 20.13 10.47
CA GLU A 872 49.36 19.99 9.60
C GLU A 872 49.04 19.08 8.41
N PRO A 873 49.44 19.44 7.16
CA PRO A 873 49.24 18.61 5.98
C PRO A 873 50.06 17.31 6.08
N LEU A 874 49.41 16.19 5.80
CA LEU A 874 50.05 14.88 5.79
C LEU A 874 50.77 14.67 4.45
N THR A 875 52.07 14.88 4.44
CA THR A 875 52.93 14.71 3.26
C THR A 875 53.48 13.30 3.18
N ASP A 876 53.62 12.61 4.30
CA ASP A 876 54.13 11.23 4.39
C ASP A 876 53.43 10.49 5.53
N TYR A 877 52.73 9.37 5.22
CA TYR A 877 52.02 8.58 6.22
C TYR A 877 52.94 7.99 7.31
N ARG A 878 54.26 7.80 6.99
CA ARG A 878 55.21 7.22 7.92
C ARG A 878 55.40 8.03 9.20
N ILE A 879 55.07 9.33 9.19
CA ILE A 879 55.14 10.22 10.36
C ILE A 879 54.24 9.66 11.50
N TYR A 880 53.07 9.10 11.17
CA TYR A 880 52.12 8.57 12.15
C TYR A 880 52.00 7.05 12.11
N ASN A 881 52.78 6.34 11.27
CA ASN A 881 52.53 4.93 10.97
C ASN A 881 52.81 4.00 12.17
N GLU A 882 53.80 4.31 12.99
CA GLU A 882 54.10 3.47 14.18
C GLU A 882 52.95 3.56 15.22
N GLU A 883 52.38 4.76 15.43
CA GLU A 883 51.19 4.90 16.27
C GLU A 883 50.00 4.24 15.65
N PHE A 884 49.81 4.37 14.34
CA PHE A 884 48.75 3.70 13.58
C PHE A 884 48.81 2.19 13.76
N LYS A 885 50.01 1.57 13.52
CA LYS A 885 50.22 0.12 13.68
C LYS A 885 49.89 -0.35 15.11
N LYS A 886 50.37 0.40 16.12
CA LYS A 886 50.11 0.08 17.52
C LYS A 886 48.63 0.05 17.84
N ARG A 887 47.88 1.07 17.41
CA ARG A 887 46.43 1.16 17.68
C ARG A 887 45.61 0.14 16.86
N LEU A 888 45.98 -0.05 15.59
CA LEU A 888 45.33 -1.05 14.75
C LEU A 888 45.52 -2.45 15.30
N SER A 889 46.75 -2.78 15.68
CA SER A 889 47.07 -4.09 16.26
C SER A 889 46.35 -4.32 17.59
N ALA A 890 46.21 -3.31 18.44
CA ALA A 890 45.42 -3.43 19.67
C ALA A 890 43.96 -3.76 19.36
N LYS A 891 43.30 -2.98 18.49
CA LYS A 891 41.89 -3.21 18.11
C LYS A 891 41.66 -4.55 17.41
N LEU A 892 42.54 -4.97 16.51
CA LEU A 892 42.43 -6.26 15.85
C LEU A 892 42.81 -7.43 16.77
N SER A 893 43.68 -7.26 17.76
CA SER A 893 43.95 -8.29 18.78
C SER A 893 42.69 -8.63 19.60
N ASP A 894 41.84 -7.66 19.88
CA ASP A 894 40.53 -7.87 20.54
C ASP A 894 39.62 -8.78 19.71
N LEU A 895 39.69 -8.72 18.36
CA LEU A 895 38.90 -9.62 17.49
C LEU A 895 39.24 -11.09 17.72
N PHE A 896 40.52 -11.41 17.92
CA PHE A 896 41.01 -12.78 18.13
C PHE A 896 41.08 -13.20 19.60
N ASN A 897 40.73 -12.35 20.53
CA ASN A 897 40.64 -12.69 21.95
C ASN A 897 39.28 -13.34 22.28
N PRO A 898 39.22 -14.61 22.72
CA PRO A 898 37.99 -15.30 23.09
C PRO A 898 37.18 -14.62 24.20
N GLU A 899 37.88 -13.94 25.14
CA GLU A 899 37.25 -13.30 26.28
C GLU A 899 36.55 -11.98 25.96
N VAL A 900 36.82 -11.39 24.79
CA VAL A 900 36.19 -10.14 24.36
C VAL A 900 34.96 -10.45 23.52
N PRO A 901 33.73 -10.24 24.03
CA PRO A 901 32.51 -10.55 23.29
C PRO A 901 32.25 -9.55 22.16
N PHE A 902 31.37 -9.92 21.23
CA PHE A 902 30.81 -8.97 20.27
C PHE A 902 29.62 -8.23 20.90
N THR A 903 29.80 -6.94 21.10
CA THR A 903 28.80 -6.06 21.68
C THR A 903 28.39 -4.98 20.69
N PRO A 904 27.16 -4.46 20.77
CA PRO A 904 26.76 -3.29 20.00
C PRO A 904 27.48 -2.05 20.52
N ASN A 905 27.72 -1.10 19.66
CA ASN A 905 28.22 0.21 20.07
C ASN A 905 27.02 1.16 20.26
N PRO A 906 26.58 1.48 21.47
CA PRO A 906 25.38 2.26 21.73
C PRO A 906 25.49 3.75 21.29
N HIS A 907 26.72 4.21 21.05
CA HIS A 907 27.00 5.61 20.68
C HIS A 907 27.29 5.79 19.19
N SER A 908 26.98 4.78 18.38
CA SER A 908 27.23 4.86 16.93
C SER A 908 26.11 5.62 16.21
N ASP A 909 26.45 6.76 15.62
CA ASP A 909 25.53 7.50 14.73
C ASP A 909 25.06 6.66 13.53
N THR A 910 25.74 5.53 13.27
CA THR A 910 25.39 4.60 12.20
C THR A 910 24.26 3.64 12.56
N CYS A 911 23.86 3.54 13.84
CA CYS A 911 22.75 2.67 14.27
C CYS A 911 21.45 3.04 13.58
N LYS A 912 21.21 4.32 13.32
CA LYS A 912 20.04 4.83 12.60
C LYS A 912 19.87 4.16 11.22
N TYR A 913 20.97 3.90 10.52
CA TYR A 913 20.99 3.31 9.18
C TYR A 913 21.49 1.86 9.17
N CYS A 914 21.61 1.24 10.34
CA CYS A 914 22.14 -0.12 10.45
C CYS A 914 21.10 -1.13 9.95
N LYS A 915 21.49 -1.98 8.99
CA LYS A 915 20.64 -3.03 8.44
C LYS A 915 20.22 -4.06 9.50
N PHE A 916 21.00 -4.24 10.54
CA PHE A 916 20.78 -5.20 11.61
C PHE A 916 20.08 -4.61 12.85
N LYS A 917 19.54 -3.41 12.79
CA LYS A 917 18.91 -2.71 13.94
C LYS A 917 17.79 -3.53 14.60
N LEU A 918 17.02 -4.29 13.84
CA LEU A 918 15.94 -5.14 14.36
C LEU A 918 16.48 -6.34 15.13
N ILE A 919 17.59 -6.94 14.68
CA ILE A 919 18.24 -8.07 15.35
C ILE A 919 18.96 -7.58 16.61
N CYS A 920 19.60 -6.42 16.51
CA CYS A 920 20.35 -5.82 17.63
C CYS A 920 19.47 -5.39 18.79
N GLY A 921 18.18 -5.08 18.56
CA GLY A 921 17.22 -4.68 19.59
C GLY A 921 17.52 -3.31 20.24
N GLN A 922 18.48 -2.55 19.73
CA GLN A 922 18.69 -1.17 20.17
C GLN A 922 17.63 -0.29 19.52
N ALA A 923 16.65 0.15 20.32
CA ALA A 923 15.76 1.22 19.92
C ALA A 923 16.60 2.49 19.74
N VAL A 924 16.66 2.98 18.53
CA VAL A 924 17.16 4.35 18.29
C VAL A 924 16.06 5.27 18.79
N GLU A 925 16.29 5.97 19.88
CA GLU A 925 15.44 7.10 20.26
C GLU A 925 15.43 8.09 19.08
N ASN A 926 14.23 8.31 18.53
CA ASN A 926 14.02 9.26 17.43
C ASN A 926 14.24 10.69 17.90
#